data_d32523d082a890ea60cf100297c748ce
#
_entry.id   d32523d082a890ea60cf100297c748ce
#
_cell.length_a   1.000
_cell.length_b   1.000
_cell.length_c   1.000
_cell.angle_alpha   90.00
_cell.angle_beta   90.00
_cell.angle_gamma   90.00
#
_symmetry.space_group_name_H-M   'P 1'
#
loop_
_entity.id
_entity.type
_entity.pdbx_description
1 polymer ?
#
loop_
_entity_poly.entity_id
_entity_poly.type
_entity_poly.pdbx_seq_one_letter_code
_entity_poly.pdbx_strand_id
1 'polypeptide(L)'
;MAERHSGGAAGAAGRAPAADRADAIRNVVLVGHSGAGKTTLVEQLLAATGTIQRPGRVEDGNTVTDFDEVEVKQQRSVNLAVAPMVHNGIKINLLDTPGYADFVGDLRAGLRAADAALFVVSACDGVDGLTQMLWEECAQVGMPRAVVITKLDHQRADFDEVLATCQDKFGDGVAPLYLPVVTNGHVNGLIGLLTQKFYNYATGERTEKEPGAEYEAQIEEYRGSLIEGIIQESEDESLMERYLGGEPIDTGVLIDDLEKAVARGSFYPVLCSGLGVGAQEILELMTQGFPSPLEHPLPEITDLSGKPVQGITCDPDGPLVAEVVKTTSDPYVGRISLVRVFSGTLRPDMSVHVSGHGLADRGHEDHDVDERIGTLSCPLGKQQRTASKAIAGDIVAVAKLSRAETGDTLSDVDRPLLMTAWSMPEPLLPVAIKAKSKADEDKLSQALGRLVAEDPTLRLENNAETRQLVLWCMGEAHADVLLDRLAKRHGVEVERVELRVPLRETFGGKCQAMGRNVKQTGGHGQYAICHLEIEPLPSGSGFEFVDKIVGGVVPRQFIPSVEKGVRTQMERGVVAGYPMVDLRVTLYDGKAHSVDSSDMAFQIAGQLALKEAASKVPTLLLEPVDEISVLVADDYVGAVMSDLSSRRGRVLGTEPVGKGRTLVKAEVPQLEITRYAIDLRSMSHGTGTFTRTFLRYEPLPPNLASKVTAND
;
A
#
# COMPACT_ATOMS: atom_id res chain seq x y z
N MET A 1 -15.03 -49.56 20.42
CA MET A 1 -15.31 -48.54 21.44
C MET A 1 -13.98 -48.10 22.01
N ALA A 2 -13.50 -46.98 21.59
CA ALA A 2 -12.41 -46.23 22.22
C ALA A 2 -12.60 -44.81 21.78
N GLU A 3 -13.24 -44.02 22.62
CA GLU A 3 -13.37 -42.57 22.50
C GLU A 3 -11.96 -41.97 22.65
N ARG A 4 -11.43 -41.47 21.55
CA ARG A 4 -10.27 -40.59 21.60
C ARG A 4 -10.75 -39.19 22.04
N HIS A 5 -10.53 -38.90 23.28
CA HIS A 5 -10.57 -37.52 23.79
C HIS A 5 -9.55 -36.69 23.03
N SER A 6 -10.02 -35.90 22.08
CA SER A 6 -9.31 -34.77 21.54
C SER A 6 -9.34 -33.64 22.59
N GLY A 7 -8.50 -33.74 23.58
CA GLY A 7 -8.17 -32.65 24.48
C GLY A 7 -7.32 -31.60 23.74
N GLY A 8 -7.90 -30.93 22.76
CA GLY A 8 -7.35 -29.69 22.21
C GLY A 8 -7.43 -28.63 23.31
N ALA A 9 -6.32 -27.98 23.57
CA ALA A 9 -6.14 -26.92 24.54
C ALA A 9 -7.14 -25.76 24.31
N ALA A 10 -8.33 -25.88 24.85
CA ALA A 10 -9.20 -24.78 25.20
C ALA A 10 -8.66 -24.13 26.49
N GLY A 11 -7.36 -23.77 26.49
CA GLY A 11 -6.73 -22.99 27.51
C GLY A 11 -7.23 -21.56 27.39
N ALA A 12 -8.13 -21.22 28.31
CA ALA A 12 -8.49 -19.87 28.73
C ALA A 12 -8.28 -18.78 27.64
N ALA A 13 -9.17 -18.73 26.65
CA ALA A 13 -9.40 -17.49 25.94
C ALA A 13 -9.88 -16.49 27.01
N GLY A 14 -8.95 -15.69 27.54
CA GLY A 14 -9.24 -14.70 28.55
C GLY A 14 -10.38 -13.79 28.06
N ARG A 15 -11.12 -13.21 28.96
CA ARG A 15 -12.16 -12.22 28.65
C ARG A 15 -11.59 -11.17 27.71
N ALA A 16 -12.36 -10.76 26.68
CA ALA A 16 -11.94 -9.69 25.78
C ALA A 16 -11.58 -8.42 26.59
N PRO A 17 -10.46 -7.75 26.29
CA PRO A 17 -10.16 -6.47 26.92
C PRO A 17 -11.28 -5.48 26.62
N ALA A 18 -11.76 -4.77 27.62
CA ALA A 18 -12.80 -3.76 27.45
C ALA A 18 -12.34 -2.44 28.08
N ALA A 19 -12.78 -1.35 27.52
CA ALA A 19 -12.65 -0.02 28.09
C ALA A 19 -14.01 0.64 28.15
N ASP A 20 -14.31 1.36 29.25
CA ASP A 20 -15.54 2.10 29.43
C ASP A 20 -15.35 3.61 29.17
N ARG A 21 -14.12 4.06 29.08
CA ARG A 21 -13.74 5.46 28.86
C ARG A 21 -12.63 5.55 27.83
N ALA A 22 -12.67 6.55 26.96
CA ALA A 22 -11.69 6.74 25.89
C ALA A 22 -10.27 7.08 26.43
N ASP A 23 -10.17 7.75 27.58
CA ASP A 23 -8.88 8.05 28.23
C ASP A 23 -8.16 6.78 28.75
N ALA A 24 -8.89 5.68 28.91
CA ALA A 24 -8.34 4.37 29.28
C ALA A 24 -7.97 3.49 28.06
N ILE A 25 -7.81 4.07 26.88
CA ILE A 25 -7.41 3.37 25.66
C ILE A 25 -6.08 3.94 25.15
N ARG A 26 -5.23 3.09 24.58
CA ARG A 26 -4.04 3.47 23.83
C ARG A 26 -3.98 2.66 22.52
N ASN A 27 -3.85 3.35 21.40
CA ASN A 27 -3.71 2.72 20.09
C ASN A 27 -2.31 3.02 19.58
N VAL A 28 -1.47 2.00 19.58
CA VAL A 28 -0.05 2.13 19.28
C VAL A 28 0.33 1.24 18.11
N VAL A 29 0.91 1.84 17.06
CA VAL A 29 1.41 1.09 15.91
C VAL A 29 2.92 0.86 16.02
N LEU A 30 3.35 -0.35 15.68
CA LEU A 30 4.76 -0.69 15.57
C LEU A 30 5.23 -0.43 14.13
N VAL A 31 6.29 0.35 13.99
CA VAL A 31 6.92 0.71 12.71
C VAL A 31 8.39 0.29 12.75
N GLY A 32 8.91 -0.24 11.66
CA GLY A 32 10.31 -0.63 11.55
C GLY A 32 10.52 -1.62 10.40
N HIS A 33 11.76 -1.77 9.97
CA HIS A 33 12.09 -2.65 8.86
C HIS A 33 11.76 -4.14 9.13
N SER A 34 11.73 -4.94 8.08
CA SER A 34 11.54 -6.39 8.21
C SER A 34 12.71 -7.00 9.02
N GLY A 35 12.36 -7.79 10.02
CA GLY A 35 13.35 -8.37 10.92
C GLY A 35 13.83 -7.46 12.05
N ALA A 36 13.30 -6.24 12.22
CA ALA A 36 13.66 -5.37 13.35
C ALA A 36 13.21 -5.90 14.73
N GLY A 37 12.37 -6.93 14.76
CA GLY A 37 11.91 -7.54 16.02
C GLY A 37 10.54 -7.05 16.50
N LYS A 38 9.72 -6.45 15.63
CA LYS A 38 8.35 -5.96 15.96
C LYS A 38 7.48 -7.07 16.54
N THR A 39 7.28 -8.16 15.82
CA THR A 39 6.46 -9.30 16.25
C THR A 39 7.00 -9.94 17.54
N THR A 40 8.32 -10.05 17.67
CA THR A 40 8.96 -10.53 18.92
C THR A 40 8.65 -9.61 20.09
N LEU A 41 8.66 -8.29 19.88
CA LEU A 41 8.29 -7.31 20.90
C LEU A 41 6.81 -7.46 21.29
N VAL A 42 5.90 -7.66 20.33
CA VAL A 42 4.48 -7.94 20.61
C VAL A 42 4.34 -9.14 21.54
N GLU A 43 5.02 -10.25 21.23
CA GLU A 43 4.99 -11.47 22.05
C GLU A 43 5.47 -11.22 23.50
N GLN A 44 6.54 -10.44 23.66
CA GLN A 44 7.06 -10.08 24.98
C GLN A 44 6.06 -9.22 25.78
N LEU A 45 5.43 -8.23 25.14
CA LEU A 45 4.43 -7.37 25.78
C LEU A 45 3.15 -8.14 26.14
N LEU A 46 2.69 -9.03 25.29
CA LEU A 46 1.56 -9.91 25.58
C LEU A 46 1.84 -10.85 26.76
N ALA A 47 3.05 -11.37 26.85
CA ALA A 47 3.47 -12.20 27.98
C ALA A 47 3.61 -11.38 29.26
N ALA A 48 4.20 -10.19 29.21
CA ALA A 48 4.38 -9.29 30.34
C ALA A 48 3.05 -8.81 30.93
N THR A 49 2.02 -8.66 30.11
CA THR A 49 0.65 -8.33 30.56
C THR A 49 -0.17 -9.56 31.01
N GLY A 50 0.39 -10.77 30.91
CA GLY A 50 -0.32 -12.00 31.20
C GLY A 50 -1.40 -12.38 30.20
N THR A 51 -1.44 -11.70 29.05
CA THR A 51 -2.40 -11.99 27.97
C THR A 51 -2.11 -13.36 27.35
N ILE A 52 -0.85 -13.73 27.24
CA ILE A 52 -0.36 -15.07 26.89
C ILE A 52 0.57 -15.60 27.97
N GLN A 53 0.68 -16.91 28.09
CA GLN A 53 1.51 -17.54 29.13
C GLN A 53 3.00 -17.52 28.78
N ARG A 54 3.34 -17.66 27.52
CA ARG A 54 4.70 -17.70 27.00
C ARG A 54 4.76 -17.00 25.65
N PRO A 55 5.82 -16.21 25.38
CA PRO A 55 6.01 -15.62 24.08
C PRO A 55 6.27 -16.71 23.04
N GLY A 56 5.64 -16.58 21.86
CA GLY A 56 5.94 -17.37 20.68
C GLY A 56 7.22 -16.90 20.00
N ARG A 57 7.63 -17.61 18.96
CA ARG A 57 8.80 -17.29 18.13
C ARG A 57 8.41 -17.32 16.66
N VAL A 58 8.93 -16.36 15.91
CA VAL A 58 8.68 -16.28 14.46
C VAL A 58 9.19 -17.53 13.74
N GLU A 59 10.36 -18.01 14.14
CA GLU A 59 11.00 -19.21 13.58
C GLU A 59 10.16 -20.49 13.80
N ASP A 60 9.42 -20.54 14.91
CA ASP A 60 8.56 -21.67 15.26
C ASP A 60 7.15 -21.54 14.67
N GLY A 61 6.82 -20.39 14.05
CA GLY A 61 5.52 -20.11 13.44
C GLY A 61 4.35 -20.10 14.42
N ASN A 62 4.60 -19.76 15.68
CA ASN A 62 3.61 -19.82 16.77
C ASN A 62 3.35 -18.47 17.45
N THR A 63 3.69 -17.37 16.78
CA THR A 63 3.38 -16.03 17.25
C THR A 63 1.92 -15.67 17.09
N VAL A 64 1.42 -14.75 17.91
CA VAL A 64 0.02 -14.33 17.91
C VAL A 64 -0.34 -13.54 16.65
N THR A 65 0.51 -12.63 16.22
CA THR A 65 0.20 -11.69 15.12
C THR A 65 0.53 -12.24 13.74
N ASP A 66 1.56 -13.08 13.59
CA ASP A 66 1.90 -13.76 12.34
C ASP A 66 1.25 -15.16 12.26
N PHE A 67 -0.05 -15.20 12.07
CA PHE A 67 -0.82 -16.44 12.09
C PHE A 67 -1.31 -16.92 10.70
N ASP A 68 -1.18 -16.10 9.67
CA ASP A 68 -1.47 -16.49 8.29
C ASP A 68 -0.47 -17.55 7.83
N GLU A 69 -0.92 -18.55 7.08
CA GLU A 69 -0.05 -19.61 6.54
C GLU A 69 1.12 -19.05 5.73
N VAL A 70 0.90 -17.94 5.02
CA VAL A 70 1.96 -17.27 4.26
C VAL A 70 2.99 -16.66 5.19
N GLU A 71 2.57 -16.02 6.29
CA GLU A 71 3.44 -15.43 7.30
C GLU A 71 4.30 -16.48 7.99
N VAL A 72 3.66 -17.56 8.41
CA VAL A 72 4.34 -18.71 9.03
C VAL A 72 5.38 -19.32 8.08
N LYS A 73 5.01 -19.53 6.81
CA LYS A 73 5.90 -20.11 5.80
C LYS A 73 7.08 -19.20 5.45
N GLN A 74 6.84 -17.89 5.36
CA GLN A 74 7.86 -16.91 4.98
C GLN A 74 8.64 -16.37 6.19
N GLN A 75 8.20 -16.68 7.42
CA GLN A 75 8.76 -16.17 8.68
C GLN A 75 8.84 -14.64 8.72
N ARG A 76 7.79 -13.99 8.20
CA ARG A 76 7.66 -12.53 8.18
C ARG A 76 6.20 -12.10 8.13
N SER A 77 5.92 -10.95 8.73
CA SER A 77 4.60 -10.31 8.68
C SER A 77 4.28 -9.79 7.28
N VAL A 78 3.10 -10.09 6.77
CA VAL A 78 2.56 -9.57 5.51
C VAL A 78 1.22 -8.83 5.71
N ASN A 79 0.61 -8.96 6.89
CA ASN A 79 -0.64 -8.33 7.26
C ASN A 79 -0.49 -7.42 8.47
N LEU A 80 -1.36 -6.42 8.56
CA LEU A 80 -1.66 -5.72 9.79
C LEU A 80 -2.40 -6.66 10.74
N ALA A 81 -1.93 -6.78 11.97
CA ALA A 81 -2.60 -7.50 13.05
C ALA A 81 -2.73 -6.62 14.30
N VAL A 82 -3.80 -6.81 15.06
CA VAL A 82 -3.98 -6.13 16.34
C VAL A 82 -3.82 -7.12 17.49
N ALA A 83 -3.10 -6.70 18.53
CA ALA A 83 -2.88 -7.46 19.76
C ALA A 83 -3.42 -6.65 20.96
N PRO A 84 -4.69 -6.80 21.33
CA PRO A 84 -5.29 -6.11 22.45
C PRO A 84 -4.86 -6.73 23.79
N MET A 85 -4.40 -5.87 24.70
CA MET A 85 -3.95 -6.24 26.05
C MET A 85 -4.41 -5.20 27.08
N VAL A 86 -4.26 -5.50 28.36
CA VAL A 86 -4.54 -4.56 29.45
C VAL A 86 -3.33 -4.45 30.35
N HIS A 87 -2.94 -3.23 30.66
CA HIS A 87 -1.90 -2.93 31.64
C HIS A 87 -2.35 -1.78 32.53
N ASN A 88 -2.32 -1.99 33.84
CA ASN A 88 -2.73 -1.00 34.87
C ASN A 88 -4.12 -0.36 34.60
N GLY A 89 -5.08 -1.15 34.14
CA GLY A 89 -6.43 -0.68 33.81
C GLY A 89 -6.57 0.05 32.48
N ILE A 90 -5.50 0.22 31.73
CA ILE A 90 -5.48 0.80 30.37
C ILE A 90 -5.53 -0.31 29.35
N LYS A 91 -6.47 -0.22 28.40
CA LYS A 91 -6.54 -1.08 27.23
C LYS A 91 -5.56 -0.58 26.16
N ILE A 92 -4.63 -1.43 25.77
CA ILE A 92 -3.68 -1.14 24.69
C ILE A 92 -4.08 -1.98 23.48
N ASN A 93 -4.38 -1.33 22.37
CA ASN A 93 -4.50 -1.96 21.06
C ASN A 93 -3.16 -1.77 20.34
N LEU A 94 -2.31 -2.80 20.40
CA LEU A 94 -1.01 -2.79 19.75
C LEU A 94 -1.17 -3.29 18.31
N LEU A 95 -0.77 -2.48 17.35
CA LEU A 95 -0.89 -2.76 15.91
C LEU A 95 0.47 -3.22 15.40
N ASP A 96 0.59 -4.51 15.09
CA ASP A 96 1.78 -5.09 14.47
C ASP A 96 1.69 -4.95 12.96
N THR A 97 2.68 -4.34 12.33
CA THR A 97 2.68 -4.02 10.91
C THR A 97 3.81 -4.70 10.16
N PRO A 98 3.61 -5.02 8.88
CA PRO A 98 4.70 -5.49 8.03
C PRO A 98 5.83 -4.46 7.94
N GLY A 99 7.07 -4.94 7.92
CA GLY A 99 8.26 -4.09 7.74
C GLY A 99 8.83 -4.13 6.32
N TYR A 100 8.17 -4.82 5.40
CA TYR A 100 8.62 -4.95 4.02
C TYR A 100 7.85 -3.99 3.11
N ALA A 101 8.56 -3.27 2.25
CA ALA A 101 7.99 -2.18 1.44
C ALA A 101 6.80 -2.61 0.55
N ASP A 102 6.74 -3.88 0.15
CA ASP A 102 5.63 -4.43 -0.64
C ASP A 102 4.29 -4.41 0.12
N PHE A 103 4.32 -4.38 1.45
CA PHE A 103 3.14 -4.39 2.31
C PHE A 103 2.91 -3.05 3.02
N VAL A 104 3.43 -1.96 2.47
CA VAL A 104 3.30 -0.61 3.05
C VAL A 104 1.83 -0.15 3.15
N GLY A 105 0.92 -0.73 2.37
CA GLY A 105 -0.52 -0.47 2.50
C GLY A 105 -1.06 -0.85 3.87
N ASP A 106 -0.71 -2.04 4.35
CA ASP A 106 -1.09 -2.53 5.70
C ASP A 106 -0.43 -1.70 6.83
N LEU A 107 0.81 -1.26 6.61
CA LEU A 107 1.48 -0.36 7.54
C LEU A 107 0.77 0.99 7.62
N ARG A 108 0.40 1.61 6.51
CA ARG A 108 -0.35 2.87 6.50
C ARG A 108 -1.74 2.75 7.10
N ALA A 109 -2.40 1.61 6.92
CA ALA A 109 -3.65 1.31 7.63
C ALA A 109 -3.45 1.27 9.16
N GLY A 110 -2.34 0.69 9.63
CA GLY A 110 -1.94 0.71 11.04
C GLY A 110 -1.68 2.12 11.56
N LEU A 111 -0.97 2.96 10.80
CA LEU A 111 -0.76 4.37 11.12
C LEU A 111 -2.09 5.15 11.21
N ARG A 112 -3.02 4.89 10.30
CA ARG A 112 -4.35 5.52 10.30
C ARG A 112 -5.16 5.16 11.55
N ALA A 113 -5.02 3.92 12.02
CA ALA A 113 -5.76 3.42 13.19
C ALA A 113 -5.16 3.83 14.53
N ALA A 114 -3.89 4.26 14.56
CA ALA A 114 -3.15 4.53 15.78
C ALA A 114 -3.19 6.00 16.21
N ASP A 115 -2.92 6.23 17.50
CA ASP A 115 -2.77 7.55 18.09
C ASP A 115 -1.29 7.88 18.38
N ALA A 116 -0.43 6.86 18.42
CA ALA A 116 1.02 6.99 18.59
C ALA A 116 1.76 5.87 17.85
N ALA A 117 3.02 6.13 17.51
CA ALA A 117 3.87 5.17 16.81
C ALA A 117 5.11 4.81 17.64
N LEU A 118 5.40 3.52 17.71
CA LEU A 118 6.59 2.98 18.33
C LEU A 118 7.53 2.45 17.25
N PHE A 119 8.63 3.17 17.00
CA PHE A 119 9.61 2.82 15.99
C PHE A 119 10.60 1.79 16.54
N VAL A 120 10.57 0.60 15.97
CA VAL A 120 11.40 -0.53 16.37
C VAL A 120 12.65 -0.59 15.49
N VAL A 121 13.80 -0.37 16.09
CA VAL A 121 15.10 -0.29 15.41
C VAL A 121 16.01 -1.40 15.91
N SER A 122 16.57 -2.18 14.99
CA SER A 122 17.54 -3.24 15.34
C SER A 122 18.89 -2.65 15.65
N ALA A 123 19.49 -3.03 16.79
CA ALA A 123 20.85 -2.64 17.15
C ALA A 123 21.94 -3.16 16.18
N CYS A 124 21.56 -4.08 15.27
CA CYS A 124 22.46 -4.66 14.29
C CYS A 124 22.38 -4.02 12.92
N ASP A 125 21.19 -3.48 12.58
CA ASP A 125 20.85 -3.07 11.21
C ASP A 125 20.60 -1.56 11.10
N GLY A 126 20.32 -0.89 12.22
CA GLY A 126 20.05 0.56 12.27
C GLY A 126 18.73 0.97 11.62
N VAL A 127 18.70 2.16 11.05
CA VAL A 127 17.52 2.79 10.44
C VAL A 127 17.61 2.70 8.91
N ASP A 128 16.67 2.02 8.28
CA ASP A 128 16.55 1.99 6.82
C ASP A 128 15.79 3.20 6.26
N GLY A 129 15.86 3.38 4.95
CA GLY A 129 15.24 4.53 4.27
C GLY A 129 13.71 4.56 4.39
N LEU A 130 13.05 3.39 4.40
CA LEU A 130 11.60 3.33 4.59
C LEU A 130 11.21 3.79 6.00
N THR A 131 11.91 3.31 7.02
CA THR A 131 11.68 3.70 8.41
C THR A 131 11.88 5.20 8.61
N GLN A 132 12.92 5.77 8.00
CA GLN A 132 13.15 7.22 8.03
C GLN A 132 12.01 7.99 7.35
N MET A 133 11.58 7.56 6.17
CA MET A 133 10.47 8.20 5.45
C MET A 133 9.18 8.19 6.28
N LEU A 134 8.86 7.07 6.93
CA LEU A 134 7.68 6.95 7.78
C LEU A 134 7.77 7.81 9.04
N TRP A 135 8.97 7.99 9.58
CA TRP A 135 9.20 8.94 10.66
C TRP A 135 8.85 10.36 10.25
N GLU A 136 9.28 10.78 9.06
CA GLU A 136 8.96 12.09 8.50
C GLU A 136 7.45 12.25 8.20
N GLU A 137 6.80 11.21 7.68
CA GLU A 137 5.34 11.21 7.47
C GLU A 137 4.58 11.40 8.79
N CYS A 138 4.98 10.68 9.85
CA CYS A 138 4.42 10.86 11.19
C CYS A 138 4.67 12.28 11.75
N ALA A 139 5.83 12.87 11.45
CA ALA A 139 6.14 14.25 11.85
C ALA A 139 5.21 15.28 11.21
N GLN A 140 4.84 15.06 9.94
CA GLN A 140 3.96 15.99 9.21
C GLN A 140 2.56 16.09 9.81
N VAL A 141 2.07 15.01 10.42
CA VAL A 141 0.76 14.96 11.07
C VAL A 141 0.84 15.15 12.59
N GLY A 142 2.04 15.44 13.12
CA GLY A 142 2.25 15.64 14.56
C GLY A 142 2.02 14.37 15.40
N MET A 143 2.15 13.17 14.82
CA MET A 143 1.94 11.92 15.56
C MET A 143 3.01 11.71 16.63
N PRO A 144 2.64 11.48 17.90
CA PRO A 144 3.56 11.10 18.97
C PRO A 144 4.34 9.84 18.63
N ARG A 145 5.65 9.85 18.93
CA ARG A 145 6.56 8.76 18.55
C ARG A 145 7.55 8.46 19.66
N ALA A 146 7.98 7.21 19.71
CA ALA A 146 9.11 6.77 20.51
C ALA A 146 9.92 5.73 19.75
N VAL A 147 11.14 5.47 20.16
CA VAL A 147 12.03 4.47 19.56
C VAL A 147 12.29 3.35 20.56
N VAL A 148 12.26 2.11 20.07
CA VAL A 148 12.70 0.94 20.83
C VAL A 148 13.86 0.29 20.10
N ILE A 149 15.03 0.25 20.72
CA ILE A 149 16.20 -0.46 20.21
C ILE A 149 16.12 -1.91 20.66
N THR A 150 16.13 -2.82 19.69
CA THR A 150 16.01 -4.28 19.88
C THR A 150 17.31 -5.01 19.55
N LYS A 151 17.33 -6.33 19.74
CA LYS A 151 18.47 -7.22 19.41
C LYS A 151 19.77 -6.84 20.09
N LEU A 152 19.70 -6.23 21.26
CA LEU A 152 20.87 -5.84 22.04
C LEU A 152 21.68 -7.05 22.56
N ASP A 153 21.11 -8.25 22.54
CA ASP A 153 21.78 -9.52 22.87
C ASP A 153 22.62 -10.09 21.71
N HIS A 154 22.61 -9.44 20.55
CA HIS A 154 23.31 -9.94 19.39
C HIS A 154 24.79 -9.48 19.41
N GLN A 155 25.70 -10.35 18.94
CA GLN A 155 27.15 -10.06 18.95
C GLN A 155 27.58 -8.80 18.17
N ARG A 156 26.77 -8.38 17.18
CA ARG A 156 27.01 -7.16 16.38
C ARG A 156 26.26 -5.94 16.89
N ALA A 157 25.59 -6.05 18.03
CA ALA A 157 24.82 -4.95 18.58
C ALA A 157 25.74 -3.87 19.15
N ASP A 158 25.50 -2.63 18.77
CA ASP A 158 26.15 -1.46 19.34
C ASP A 158 25.07 -0.41 19.64
N PHE A 159 24.80 -0.20 20.93
CA PHE A 159 23.75 0.72 21.36
C PHE A 159 24.09 2.16 21.03
N ASP A 160 25.34 2.58 21.27
CA ASP A 160 25.74 3.98 21.07
C ASP A 160 25.76 4.36 19.58
N GLU A 161 26.22 3.45 18.71
CA GLU A 161 26.19 3.64 17.26
C GLU A 161 24.75 3.77 16.72
N VAL A 162 23.86 2.89 17.16
CA VAL A 162 22.45 2.92 16.72
C VAL A 162 21.71 4.12 17.29
N LEU A 163 21.98 4.50 18.54
CA LEU A 163 21.42 5.72 19.12
C LEU A 163 21.84 6.96 18.32
N ALA A 164 23.12 7.08 18.00
CA ALA A 164 23.63 8.17 17.18
C ALA A 164 22.99 8.17 15.77
N THR A 165 22.78 7.00 15.17
CA THR A 165 22.06 6.86 13.91
C THR A 165 20.60 7.32 14.02
N CYS A 166 19.91 6.98 15.10
CA CYS A 166 18.55 7.44 15.34
C CYS A 166 18.50 8.98 15.49
N GLN A 167 19.46 9.57 16.21
CA GLN A 167 19.53 11.02 16.36
C GLN A 167 19.81 11.74 15.01
N ASP A 168 20.73 11.19 14.20
CA ASP A 168 21.02 11.73 12.86
C ASP A 168 19.80 11.67 11.91
N LYS A 169 19.07 10.55 11.94
CA LYS A 169 17.95 10.31 11.01
C LYS A 169 16.61 10.87 11.47
N PHE A 170 16.37 10.91 12.76
CA PHE A 170 15.08 11.28 13.35
C PHE A 170 15.08 12.68 13.97
N GLY A 171 16.25 13.24 14.25
CA GLY A 171 16.41 14.60 14.75
C GLY A 171 16.77 14.71 16.24
N ASP A 172 17.02 15.93 16.68
CA ASP A 172 17.60 16.26 17.98
C ASP A 172 16.68 15.96 19.19
N GLY A 173 15.37 15.82 18.95
CA GLY A 173 14.40 15.45 20.01
C GLY A 173 14.46 13.98 20.46
N VAL A 174 15.37 13.18 19.87
CA VAL A 174 15.55 11.77 20.19
C VAL A 174 16.58 11.60 21.30
N ALA A 175 16.15 11.12 22.47
CA ALA A 175 17.05 10.93 23.61
C ALA A 175 16.74 9.64 24.40
N PRO A 176 17.77 8.93 24.92
CA PRO A 176 17.58 7.70 25.66
C PRO A 176 16.95 7.98 27.03
N LEU A 177 15.99 7.13 27.42
CA LEU A 177 15.48 7.08 28.82
C LEU A 177 16.18 6.03 29.62
N TYR A 178 16.70 4.99 28.99
CA TYR A 178 17.35 3.86 29.61
C TYR A 178 18.61 3.49 28.85
N LEU A 179 19.63 3.07 29.63
CA LEU A 179 20.86 2.48 29.09
C LEU A 179 20.83 0.96 29.31
N PRO A 180 21.16 0.15 28.29
CA PRO A 180 21.20 -1.30 28.46
C PRO A 180 22.46 -1.72 29.25
N VAL A 181 22.31 -2.65 30.20
CA VAL A 181 23.41 -3.29 30.89
C VAL A 181 23.62 -4.66 30.29
N VAL A 182 24.71 -4.82 29.53
CA VAL A 182 25.07 -6.06 28.83
C VAL A 182 26.19 -6.78 29.58
N THR A 183 25.95 -8.01 29.96
CA THR A 183 26.98 -8.85 30.63
C THR A 183 27.05 -10.20 29.91
N ASN A 184 28.23 -10.60 29.45
CA ASN A 184 28.45 -11.83 28.68
C ASN A 184 27.61 -11.97 27.43
N GLY A 185 27.33 -10.84 26.74
CA GLY A 185 26.52 -10.80 25.52
C GLY A 185 25.00 -10.89 25.72
N HIS A 186 24.54 -10.75 26.95
CA HIS A 186 23.11 -10.72 27.30
C HIS A 186 22.75 -9.43 28.02
N VAL A 187 21.60 -8.88 27.69
CA VAL A 187 21.02 -7.74 28.39
C VAL A 187 20.44 -8.24 29.72
N ASN A 188 21.04 -7.86 30.82
CA ASN A 188 20.60 -8.28 32.15
C ASN A 188 19.73 -7.25 32.87
N GLY A 189 19.68 -6.04 32.36
CA GLY A 189 18.88 -4.98 32.95
C GLY A 189 19.06 -3.65 32.24
N LEU A 190 18.41 -2.64 32.77
CA LEU A 190 18.37 -1.28 32.25
C LEU A 190 18.71 -0.29 33.37
N ILE A 191 19.44 0.76 33.05
CA ILE A 191 19.65 1.90 33.94
C ILE A 191 18.72 3.02 33.52
N GLY A 192 17.79 3.40 34.39
CA GLY A 192 16.90 4.55 34.16
C GLY A 192 17.66 5.86 34.38
N LEU A 193 17.72 6.70 33.35
CA LEU A 193 18.47 7.97 33.43
C LEU A 193 17.80 9.02 34.29
N LEU A 194 16.46 9.06 34.37
CA LEU A 194 15.75 9.97 35.25
C LEU A 194 15.77 9.51 36.72
N THR A 195 15.49 8.23 36.93
CA THR A 195 15.42 7.63 38.27
C THR A 195 16.78 7.33 38.88
N GLN A 196 17.82 7.24 38.05
CA GLN A 196 19.18 6.82 38.42
C GLN A 196 19.22 5.46 39.13
N LYS A 197 18.34 4.52 38.72
CA LYS A 197 18.25 3.18 39.27
C LYS A 197 18.57 2.13 38.23
N PHE A 198 19.14 1.02 38.68
CA PHE A 198 19.34 -0.16 37.87
C PHE A 198 18.15 -1.12 38.04
N TYR A 199 17.41 -1.33 36.96
CA TYR A 199 16.34 -2.30 36.84
C TYR A 199 16.91 -3.63 36.38
N ASN A 200 17.07 -4.57 37.35
CA ASN A 200 17.71 -5.85 37.10
C ASN A 200 16.68 -6.93 36.79
N TYR A 201 16.90 -7.64 35.68
CA TYR A 201 16.06 -8.72 35.19
C TYR A 201 16.72 -10.11 35.26
N ALA A 202 17.90 -10.25 35.89
CA ALA A 202 18.66 -11.51 35.91
C ALA A 202 17.91 -12.68 36.55
N THR A 203 16.91 -12.43 37.40
CA THR A 203 16.08 -13.45 38.06
C THR A 203 14.76 -13.73 37.31
N GLY A 204 14.51 -13.08 36.16
CA GLY A 204 13.25 -13.16 35.43
C GLY A 204 12.17 -12.20 35.95
N GLU A 205 12.36 -11.56 37.10
CA GLU A 205 11.49 -10.51 37.62
C GLU A 205 12.28 -9.21 37.76
N ARG A 206 11.63 -8.08 37.47
CA ARG A 206 12.24 -6.75 37.62
C ARG A 206 12.49 -6.43 39.09
N THR A 207 13.76 -6.18 39.44
CA THR A 207 14.16 -5.71 40.76
C THR A 207 14.95 -4.41 40.63
N GLU A 208 14.81 -3.50 41.61
CA GLU A 208 15.51 -2.22 41.63
C GLU A 208 16.78 -2.31 42.47
N LYS A 209 17.88 -1.74 41.99
CA LYS A 209 19.18 -1.63 42.67
C LYS A 209 19.83 -0.30 42.34
N GLU A 210 20.84 0.09 43.09
CA GLU A 210 21.72 1.19 42.72
C GLU A 210 22.62 0.75 41.54
N PRO A 211 22.89 1.62 40.56
CA PRO A 211 23.84 1.33 39.49
C PRO A 211 25.26 1.17 40.03
N GLY A 212 26.06 0.36 39.37
CA GLY A 212 27.48 0.25 39.71
C GLY A 212 28.25 1.54 39.39
N ALA A 213 29.33 1.80 40.15
CA ALA A 213 30.16 2.98 39.94
C ALA A 213 30.79 3.09 38.56
N GLU A 214 30.90 1.98 37.83
CA GLU A 214 31.36 1.92 36.43
C GLU A 214 30.44 2.65 35.45
N TYR A 215 29.19 2.87 35.80
CA TYR A 215 28.21 3.54 34.96
C TYR A 215 28.03 5.02 35.27
N GLU A 216 28.61 5.56 36.33
CA GLU A 216 28.41 6.94 36.80
C GLU A 216 28.71 7.98 35.69
N ALA A 217 29.85 7.83 35.02
CA ALA A 217 30.23 8.77 33.97
C ALA A 217 29.26 8.76 32.77
N GLN A 218 28.81 7.58 32.35
CA GLN A 218 27.86 7.40 31.26
C GLN A 218 26.47 7.91 31.64
N ILE A 219 26.03 7.67 32.87
CA ILE A 219 24.76 8.20 33.38
C ILE A 219 24.80 9.72 33.40
N GLU A 220 25.87 10.35 33.85
CA GLU A 220 25.99 11.81 33.92
C GLU A 220 25.95 12.44 32.52
N GLU A 221 26.66 11.86 31.57
CA GLU A 221 26.68 12.33 30.15
C GLU A 221 25.28 12.32 29.52
N TYR A 222 24.60 11.18 29.51
CA TYR A 222 23.30 11.04 28.87
C TYR A 222 22.16 11.72 29.64
N ARG A 223 22.25 11.73 30.98
CA ARG A 223 21.24 12.37 31.82
C ARG A 223 21.23 13.87 31.68
N GLY A 224 22.38 14.51 31.53
CA GLY A 224 22.46 15.96 31.29
C GLY A 224 21.68 16.35 30.05
N SER A 225 21.98 15.75 28.89
CA SER A 225 21.31 15.98 27.64
C SER A 225 19.80 15.66 27.68
N LEU A 226 19.41 14.60 28.35
CA LEU A 226 18.01 14.23 28.54
C LEU A 226 17.23 15.28 29.32
N ILE A 227 17.77 15.76 30.45
CA ILE A 227 17.14 16.79 31.29
C ILE A 227 17.01 18.11 30.51
N GLU A 228 18.07 18.53 29.84
CA GLU A 228 18.01 19.72 28.99
C GLU A 228 16.92 19.64 27.93
N GLY A 229 16.80 18.50 27.22
CA GLY A 229 15.74 18.27 26.26
C GLY A 229 14.33 18.34 26.86
N ILE A 230 14.11 17.71 28.03
CA ILE A 230 12.82 17.76 28.73
C ILE A 230 12.48 19.19 29.15
N ILE A 231 13.44 19.92 29.74
CA ILE A 231 13.22 21.30 30.21
C ILE A 231 12.93 22.25 29.06
N GLN A 232 13.55 22.08 27.89
CA GLN A 232 13.26 22.86 26.68
C GLN A 232 11.80 22.72 26.22
N GLU A 233 11.20 21.57 26.46
CA GLU A 233 9.83 21.27 26.12
C GLU A 233 8.83 21.58 27.26
N SER A 234 9.32 21.96 28.43
CA SER A 234 8.48 22.27 29.60
C SER A 234 7.70 23.57 29.41
N GLU A 235 6.48 23.59 29.94
CA GLU A 235 5.64 24.79 30.02
C GLU A 235 6.05 25.70 31.19
N ASP A 236 6.89 25.23 32.10
CA ASP A 236 7.42 25.99 33.23
C ASP A 236 8.77 26.64 32.87
N GLU A 237 8.73 27.88 32.42
CA GLU A 237 9.91 28.66 32.04
C GLU A 237 10.93 28.78 33.19
N SER A 238 10.53 28.64 34.45
CA SER A 238 11.41 28.73 35.60
C SER A 238 12.33 27.52 35.76
N LEU A 239 11.98 26.36 35.20
CA LEU A 239 12.79 25.14 35.30
C LEU A 239 14.17 25.28 34.66
N MET A 240 14.27 26.00 33.54
CA MET A 240 15.52 26.25 32.86
C MET A 240 16.44 27.13 33.72
N GLU A 241 15.92 28.18 34.36
CA GLU A 241 16.69 29.05 35.26
C GLU A 241 17.20 28.28 36.49
N ARG A 242 16.34 27.46 37.07
CA ARG A 242 16.68 26.61 38.22
C ARG A 242 17.75 25.59 37.86
N TYR A 243 17.62 24.92 36.72
CA TYR A 243 18.60 23.94 36.24
C TYR A 243 19.99 24.58 36.01
N LEU A 244 20.03 25.74 35.31
CA LEU A 244 21.25 26.50 35.06
C LEU A 244 21.85 27.06 36.36
N GLY A 245 21.02 27.34 37.35
CA GLY A 245 21.42 27.76 38.68
C GLY A 245 21.98 26.60 39.57
N GLY A 246 21.97 25.37 39.06
CA GLY A 246 22.42 24.18 39.77
C GLY A 246 21.46 23.69 40.85
N GLU A 247 20.19 24.12 40.84
CA GLU A 247 19.19 23.62 41.75
C GLU A 247 18.74 22.20 41.34
N PRO A 248 18.61 21.27 42.27
CA PRO A 248 18.07 19.95 41.98
C PRO A 248 16.60 20.06 41.58
N ILE A 249 16.25 19.47 40.40
CA ILE A 249 14.88 19.35 39.97
C ILE A 249 14.31 18.01 40.41
N ASP A 250 13.10 18.03 40.93
CA ASP A 250 12.40 16.83 41.34
C ASP A 250 12.16 15.88 40.17
N THR A 251 12.47 14.58 40.34
CA THR A 251 12.31 13.57 39.28
C THR A 251 10.85 13.43 38.82
N GLY A 252 9.88 13.62 39.74
CA GLY A 252 8.46 13.59 39.40
C GLY A 252 8.07 14.70 38.42
N VAL A 253 8.58 15.91 38.60
CA VAL A 253 8.35 17.04 37.67
C VAL A 253 8.93 16.74 36.30
N LEU A 254 10.13 16.17 36.23
CA LEU A 254 10.77 15.79 34.97
C LEU A 254 9.97 14.69 34.26
N ILE A 255 9.41 13.74 34.97
CA ILE A 255 8.58 12.67 34.40
C ILE A 255 7.28 13.26 33.85
N ASP A 256 6.59 14.13 34.62
CA ASP A 256 5.35 14.77 34.19
C ASP A 256 5.56 15.62 32.91
N ASP A 257 6.65 16.36 32.83
CA ASP A 257 6.98 17.17 31.65
C ASP A 257 7.40 16.32 30.45
N LEU A 258 8.13 15.24 30.69
CA LEU A 258 8.45 14.25 29.66
C LEU A 258 7.18 13.63 29.07
N GLU A 259 6.26 13.18 29.90
CA GLU A 259 4.99 12.57 29.44
C GLU A 259 4.18 13.54 28.60
N LYS A 260 4.09 14.81 29.00
CA LYS A 260 3.44 15.87 28.22
C LYS A 260 4.15 16.14 26.89
N ALA A 261 5.47 16.20 26.88
CA ALA A 261 6.26 16.43 25.65
C ALA A 261 6.13 15.25 24.68
N VAL A 262 6.12 14.01 25.18
CA VAL A 262 5.88 12.82 24.36
C VAL A 262 4.48 12.81 23.77
N ALA A 263 3.45 13.09 24.57
CA ALA A 263 2.06 13.13 24.13
C ALA A 263 1.82 14.21 23.05
N ARG A 264 2.53 15.35 23.13
CA ARG A 264 2.49 16.42 22.10
C ARG A 264 3.29 16.08 20.85
N GLY A 265 4.12 15.06 20.86
CA GLY A 265 5.01 14.70 19.76
C GLY A 265 6.17 15.68 19.55
N SER A 266 6.65 16.32 20.62
CA SER A 266 7.79 17.23 20.60
C SER A 266 9.08 16.62 21.16
N PHE A 267 8.98 15.50 21.88
CA PHE A 267 10.09 14.74 22.43
C PHE A 267 9.92 13.25 22.12
N TYR A 268 11.02 12.57 21.78
CA TYR A 268 11.02 11.19 21.29
C TYR A 268 11.94 10.29 22.14
N PRO A 269 11.40 9.63 23.16
CA PRO A 269 12.20 8.80 24.04
C PRO A 269 12.71 7.54 23.32
N VAL A 270 13.94 7.12 23.65
CA VAL A 270 14.52 5.85 23.23
C VAL A 270 14.54 4.89 24.40
N LEU A 271 13.94 3.72 24.18
CA LEU A 271 13.89 2.59 25.09
C LEU A 271 14.69 1.43 24.54
N CYS A 272 14.96 0.45 25.41
CA CYS A 272 15.72 -0.74 25.07
C CYS A 272 14.87 -1.99 25.27
N SER A 273 15.01 -2.97 24.38
CA SER A 273 14.40 -4.28 24.52
C SER A 273 15.41 -5.39 24.25
N GLY A 274 15.54 -6.31 25.21
CA GLY A 274 16.25 -7.56 25.07
C GLY A 274 15.32 -8.75 25.33
N LEU A 275 15.86 -9.96 25.34
CA LEU A 275 15.08 -11.16 25.66
C LEU A 275 14.62 -11.13 27.11
N GLY A 276 13.34 -10.84 27.34
CA GLY A 276 12.74 -10.72 28.65
C GLY A 276 13.06 -9.42 29.40
N VAL A 277 13.67 -8.44 28.77
CA VAL A 277 14.06 -7.15 29.36
C VAL A 277 13.40 -6.01 28.60
N GLY A 278 12.93 -5.00 29.35
CA GLY A 278 12.41 -3.75 28.77
C GLY A 278 10.90 -3.72 28.51
N ALA A 279 10.21 -4.85 28.63
CA ALA A 279 8.77 -4.89 28.37
C ALA A 279 7.98 -4.00 29.35
N GLN A 280 8.37 -3.96 30.63
CA GLN A 280 7.70 -3.15 31.65
C GLN A 280 7.85 -1.66 31.37
N GLU A 281 9.05 -1.21 31.01
CA GLU A 281 9.36 0.19 30.67
C GLU A 281 8.60 0.65 29.42
N ILE A 282 8.45 -0.22 28.43
CA ILE A 282 7.67 0.07 27.22
C ILE A 282 6.18 0.16 27.55
N LEU A 283 5.65 -0.73 28.39
CA LEU A 283 4.25 -0.67 28.85
C LEU A 283 3.98 0.60 29.67
N GLU A 284 4.90 1.01 30.53
CA GLU A 284 4.81 2.26 31.28
C GLU A 284 4.77 3.47 30.34
N LEU A 285 5.66 3.54 29.34
CA LEU A 285 5.62 4.60 28.34
C LEU A 285 4.29 4.64 27.57
N MET A 286 3.81 3.49 27.10
CA MET A 286 2.56 3.42 26.33
C MET A 286 1.34 3.86 27.14
N THR A 287 1.32 3.57 28.44
CA THR A 287 0.15 3.89 29.30
C THR A 287 0.20 5.29 29.88
N GLN A 288 1.36 5.85 30.13
CA GLN A 288 1.57 7.13 30.80
C GLN A 288 2.02 8.23 29.83
N GLY A 289 2.95 7.94 28.92
CA GLY A 289 3.53 8.93 28.02
C GLY A 289 2.81 9.08 26.67
N PHE A 290 2.17 8.02 26.17
CA PHE A 290 1.43 8.15 24.92
C PHE A 290 0.01 8.70 25.11
N PRO A 291 -0.52 9.48 24.15
CA PRO A 291 -1.83 10.09 24.26
C PRO A 291 -2.95 9.04 24.23
N SER A 292 -4.04 9.39 24.86
CA SER A 292 -5.32 8.72 24.65
C SER A 292 -5.98 9.18 23.35
N PRO A 293 -7.00 8.46 22.84
CA PRO A 293 -7.78 8.92 21.68
C PRO A 293 -8.43 10.29 21.81
N LEU A 294 -8.60 10.80 23.04
CA LEU A 294 -9.14 12.13 23.31
C LEU A 294 -8.20 13.27 22.91
N GLU A 295 -6.91 12.98 22.89
CA GLU A 295 -5.84 13.97 22.64
C GLU A 295 -5.39 13.97 21.16
N HIS A 296 -5.81 12.96 20.39
CA HIS A 296 -5.49 12.86 18.98
C HIS A 296 -6.56 13.53 18.13
N PRO A 297 -6.20 14.41 17.17
CA PRO A 297 -7.17 15.05 16.28
C PRO A 297 -7.86 14.00 15.41
N LEU A 298 -9.18 14.14 15.24
CA LEU A 298 -9.94 13.30 14.34
C LEU A 298 -9.58 13.61 12.88
N PRO A 299 -9.58 12.60 12.00
CA PRO A 299 -9.53 12.84 10.57
C PRO A 299 -10.70 13.70 10.09
N GLU A 300 -10.55 14.28 8.89
CA GLU A 300 -11.62 15.07 8.29
C GLU A 300 -12.88 14.21 8.06
N ILE A 301 -14.02 14.71 8.54
CA ILE A 301 -15.33 14.07 8.42
C ILE A 301 -16.24 15.00 7.61
N THR A 302 -16.90 14.43 6.60
CA THR A 302 -17.83 15.14 5.73
C THR A 302 -19.20 14.46 5.74
N ASP A 303 -20.22 15.16 5.24
CA ASP A 303 -21.44 14.51 4.80
C ASP A 303 -21.22 13.83 3.41
N LEU A 304 -22.21 13.09 2.91
CA LEU A 304 -22.13 12.41 1.61
C LEU A 304 -21.98 13.37 0.42
N SER A 305 -22.23 14.66 0.61
CA SER A 305 -22.02 15.69 -0.42
C SER A 305 -20.60 16.26 -0.41
N GLY A 306 -19.74 15.80 0.52
CA GLY A 306 -18.37 16.29 0.69
C GLY A 306 -18.26 17.57 1.53
N LYS A 307 -19.32 18.01 2.19
CA LYS A 307 -19.29 19.19 3.06
C LYS A 307 -18.75 18.82 4.43
N PRO A 308 -17.70 19.51 4.95
CA PRO A 308 -17.14 19.25 6.26
C PRO A 308 -18.18 19.36 7.39
N VAL A 309 -18.19 18.39 8.29
CA VAL A 309 -19.06 18.36 9.47
C VAL A 309 -18.24 18.72 10.70
N GLN A 310 -18.70 19.73 11.43
CA GLN A 310 -18.05 20.23 12.64
C GLN A 310 -18.70 19.65 13.91
N GLY A 311 -17.93 19.66 15.03
CA GLY A 311 -18.44 19.31 16.35
C GLY A 311 -18.51 17.83 16.66
N ILE A 312 -17.89 16.98 15.83
CA ILE A 312 -17.70 15.57 16.15
C ILE A 312 -16.40 15.43 16.97
N THR A 313 -16.47 14.73 18.07
CA THR A 313 -15.33 14.49 18.97
C THR A 313 -15.26 13.00 19.34
N CYS A 314 -14.18 12.58 19.98
CA CYS A 314 -14.03 11.22 20.50
C CYS A 314 -14.94 11.03 21.74
N ASP A 315 -16.25 10.98 21.52
CA ASP A 315 -17.29 10.85 22.54
C ASP A 315 -18.07 9.55 22.34
N PRO A 316 -18.09 8.63 23.32
CA PRO A 316 -18.86 7.39 23.25
C PRO A 316 -20.37 7.58 23.05
N ASP A 317 -20.90 8.72 23.47
CA ASP A 317 -22.33 9.08 23.34
C ASP A 317 -22.60 9.97 22.12
N GLY A 318 -21.56 10.30 21.35
CA GLY A 318 -21.66 11.08 20.12
C GLY A 318 -22.23 10.28 18.93
N PRO A 319 -22.38 10.93 17.76
CA PRO A 319 -22.79 10.24 16.56
C PRO A 319 -21.75 9.19 16.16
N LEU A 320 -22.22 8.06 15.61
CA LEU A 320 -21.29 7.01 15.17
C LEU A 320 -20.46 7.46 13.98
N VAL A 321 -19.15 7.39 14.12
CA VAL A 321 -18.18 7.49 13.04
C VAL A 321 -17.08 6.48 13.30
N ALA A 322 -16.93 5.51 12.41
CA ALA A 322 -15.90 4.50 12.49
C ALA A 322 -15.35 4.19 11.09
N GLU A 323 -14.15 3.70 11.01
CA GLU A 323 -13.47 3.43 9.74
C GLU A 323 -12.98 1.97 9.67
N VAL A 324 -13.21 1.33 8.55
CA VAL A 324 -12.69 0.00 8.27
C VAL A 324 -11.22 0.11 7.86
N VAL A 325 -10.32 -0.26 8.76
CA VAL A 325 -8.88 -0.15 8.51
C VAL A 325 -8.28 -1.38 7.84
N LYS A 326 -8.92 -2.54 8.01
CA LYS A 326 -8.51 -3.80 7.38
C LYS A 326 -9.73 -4.69 7.16
N THR A 327 -9.77 -5.34 6.01
CA THR A 327 -10.76 -6.37 5.69
C THR A 327 -10.05 -7.69 5.43
N THR A 328 -10.58 -8.77 5.98
CA THR A 328 -10.10 -10.14 5.73
C THR A 328 -11.28 -11.06 5.46
N SER A 329 -11.10 -12.05 4.58
CA SER A 329 -12.09 -13.05 4.31
C SER A 329 -11.73 -14.35 5.04
N ASP A 330 -12.61 -14.78 5.94
CA ASP A 330 -12.52 -16.05 6.63
C ASP A 330 -13.43 -17.07 5.93
N PRO A 331 -12.98 -18.32 5.68
CA PRO A 331 -13.80 -19.32 4.99
C PRO A 331 -15.09 -19.72 5.72
N TYR A 332 -15.13 -19.55 7.05
CA TYR A 332 -16.24 -20.00 7.90
C TYR A 332 -17.12 -18.84 8.38
N VAL A 333 -16.52 -17.73 8.74
CA VAL A 333 -17.21 -16.54 9.30
C VAL A 333 -17.63 -15.57 8.19
N GLY A 334 -17.00 -15.66 7.06
CA GLY A 334 -17.13 -14.68 5.97
C GLY A 334 -16.20 -13.50 6.14
N ARG A 335 -16.67 -12.30 5.76
CA ARG A 335 -15.87 -11.08 5.86
C ARG A 335 -15.77 -10.62 7.32
N ILE A 336 -14.55 -10.30 7.74
CA ILE A 336 -14.21 -9.71 9.05
C ILE A 336 -13.56 -8.36 8.78
N SER A 337 -14.11 -7.30 9.35
CA SER A 337 -13.60 -5.93 9.23
C SER A 337 -12.97 -5.49 10.54
N LEU A 338 -11.70 -5.12 10.54
CA LEU A 338 -11.05 -4.44 11.65
C LEU A 338 -11.44 -2.97 11.59
N VAL A 339 -12.06 -2.47 12.63
CA VAL A 339 -12.70 -1.15 12.65
C VAL A 339 -12.13 -0.31 13.78
N ARG A 340 -11.70 0.92 13.48
CA ARG A 340 -11.41 1.97 14.44
C ARG A 340 -12.65 2.83 14.64
N VAL A 341 -13.12 2.94 15.88
CA VAL A 341 -14.21 3.82 16.25
C VAL A 341 -13.67 5.20 16.62
N PHE A 342 -14.09 6.24 15.93
CA PHE A 342 -13.66 7.62 16.20
C PHE A 342 -14.66 8.39 17.05
N SER A 343 -15.96 8.13 16.90
CA SER A 343 -17.04 8.71 17.68
C SER A 343 -18.18 7.72 17.84
N GLY A 344 -18.96 7.84 18.88
CA GLY A 344 -20.08 6.94 19.15
C GLY A 344 -19.68 5.60 19.73
N THR A 345 -20.59 4.64 19.70
CA THR A 345 -20.38 3.29 20.25
C THR A 345 -20.97 2.25 19.30
N LEU A 346 -20.14 1.31 18.87
CA LEU A 346 -20.58 0.11 18.15
C LEU A 346 -21.09 -0.96 19.13
N ARG A 347 -22.20 -1.60 18.76
CA ARG A 347 -22.80 -2.73 19.49
C ARG A 347 -23.11 -3.87 18.53
N PRO A 348 -23.10 -5.15 19.00
CA PRO A 348 -23.56 -6.27 18.19
C PRO A 348 -24.97 -6.04 17.67
N ASP A 349 -25.27 -6.57 16.48
CA ASP A 349 -26.57 -6.53 15.82
C ASP A 349 -27.12 -5.12 15.46
N MET A 350 -26.33 -4.09 15.61
CA MET A 350 -26.66 -2.70 15.25
C MET A 350 -26.71 -2.56 13.72
N SER A 351 -27.61 -1.69 13.21
CA SER A 351 -27.59 -1.27 11.81
C SER A 351 -26.69 -0.06 11.66
N VAL A 352 -25.87 -0.06 10.62
CA VAL A 352 -24.93 1.02 10.28
C VAL A 352 -25.06 1.37 8.81
N HIS A 353 -24.75 2.62 8.48
CA HIS A 353 -24.55 3.05 7.11
C HIS A 353 -23.09 2.85 6.73
N VAL A 354 -22.84 2.21 5.59
CA VAL A 354 -21.50 1.96 5.02
C VAL A 354 -21.32 2.85 3.83
N SER A 355 -20.35 3.76 3.89
CA SER A 355 -20.00 4.67 2.80
C SER A 355 -18.58 4.45 2.34
N GLY A 356 -18.36 4.27 1.04
CA GLY A 356 -17.04 4.20 0.41
C GLY A 356 -17.01 5.08 -0.82
N HIS A 357 -16.20 6.14 -0.81
CA HIS A 357 -16.09 7.09 -1.90
C HIS A 357 -14.64 7.44 -2.21
N GLY A 358 -14.38 7.81 -3.47
CA GLY A 358 -13.11 8.38 -3.90
C GLY A 358 -12.01 7.35 -4.20
N LEU A 359 -12.34 6.06 -4.33
CA LEU A 359 -11.41 4.99 -4.70
C LEU A 359 -11.80 4.30 -6.03
N ALA A 360 -12.63 4.94 -6.86
CA ALA A 360 -13.11 4.38 -8.12
C ALA A 360 -11.97 4.10 -9.12
N ASP A 361 -10.93 4.91 -9.12
CA ASP A 361 -9.71 4.74 -9.92
C ASP A 361 -8.89 3.49 -9.52
N ARG A 362 -9.13 2.96 -8.32
CA ARG A 362 -8.52 1.73 -7.79
C ARG A 362 -9.41 0.50 -7.93
N GLY A 363 -10.59 0.65 -8.57
CA GLY A 363 -11.54 -0.43 -8.77
C GLY A 363 -12.56 -0.60 -7.65
N HIS A 364 -12.65 0.37 -6.73
CA HIS A 364 -13.67 0.44 -5.69
C HIS A 364 -14.73 1.45 -6.09
N GLU A 365 -15.87 0.96 -6.57
CA GLU A 365 -16.99 1.84 -6.95
C GLU A 365 -17.56 2.54 -5.70
N ASP A 366 -17.91 3.81 -5.85
CA ASP A 366 -18.58 4.56 -4.79
C ASP A 366 -19.88 3.84 -4.40
N HIS A 367 -20.07 3.67 -3.09
CA HIS A 367 -21.24 2.98 -2.56
C HIS A 367 -21.72 3.57 -1.24
N ASP A 368 -23.03 3.50 -1.05
CA ASP A 368 -23.74 3.89 0.15
C ASP A 368 -24.82 2.84 0.44
N VAL A 369 -24.67 2.10 1.51
CA VAL A 369 -25.55 0.96 1.83
C VAL A 369 -25.72 0.78 3.34
N ASP A 370 -26.95 0.46 3.76
CA ASP A 370 -27.21 0.09 5.14
C ASP A 370 -26.95 -1.41 5.35
N GLU A 371 -26.15 -1.73 6.35
CA GLU A 371 -25.87 -3.10 6.75
C GLU A 371 -26.09 -3.31 8.25
N ARG A 372 -26.38 -4.54 8.62
CA ARG A 372 -26.44 -4.94 10.03
C ARG A 372 -25.15 -5.65 10.40
N ILE A 373 -24.46 -5.13 11.38
CA ILE A 373 -23.25 -5.77 11.90
C ILE A 373 -23.61 -7.07 12.64
N GLY A 374 -22.71 -8.01 12.66
CA GLY A 374 -22.85 -9.22 13.45
C GLY A 374 -22.27 -9.08 14.85
N THR A 375 -21.38 -9.98 15.19
CA THR A 375 -20.64 -9.97 16.46
C THR A 375 -19.47 -8.99 16.43
N LEU A 376 -19.14 -8.44 17.59
CA LEU A 376 -17.90 -7.73 17.82
C LEU A 376 -16.91 -8.62 18.56
N SER A 377 -15.64 -8.51 18.23
CA SER A 377 -14.59 -9.28 18.89
C SER A 377 -13.27 -8.51 19.00
N CYS A 378 -12.50 -8.84 20.01
CA CYS A 378 -11.09 -8.46 20.15
C CYS A 378 -10.24 -9.64 19.69
N PRO A 379 -9.59 -9.59 18.53
CA PRO A 379 -8.79 -10.69 18.03
C PRO A 379 -7.56 -10.92 18.89
N LEU A 380 -7.14 -12.18 19.02
CA LEU A 380 -5.85 -12.58 19.56
C LEU A 380 -5.33 -13.69 18.65
N GLY A 381 -4.62 -13.32 17.61
CA GLY A 381 -4.29 -14.22 16.52
C GLY A 381 -5.55 -14.76 15.84
N LYS A 382 -5.64 -16.08 15.71
CA LYS A 382 -6.84 -16.76 15.15
C LYS A 382 -8.04 -16.74 16.09
N GLN A 383 -7.84 -16.47 17.38
CA GLN A 383 -8.93 -16.47 18.36
C GLN A 383 -9.69 -15.13 18.32
N GLN A 384 -11.02 -15.23 18.34
CA GLN A 384 -11.91 -14.08 18.40
C GLN A 384 -12.55 -14.03 19.80
N ARG A 385 -12.14 -13.06 20.64
CA ARG A 385 -12.69 -12.86 21.98
C ARG A 385 -13.87 -11.92 21.90
N THR A 386 -15.09 -12.42 22.16
CA THR A 386 -16.35 -11.65 22.01
C THR A 386 -16.34 -10.38 22.84
N ALA A 387 -16.66 -9.26 22.22
CA ALA A 387 -16.83 -7.97 22.86
C ALA A 387 -18.32 -7.57 22.85
N SER A 388 -18.79 -6.94 23.94
CA SER A 388 -20.17 -6.47 24.07
C SER A 388 -20.41 -5.11 23.45
N LYS A 389 -19.38 -4.30 23.31
CA LYS A 389 -19.37 -2.96 22.71
C LYS A 389 -17.96 -2.55 22.32
N ALA A 390 -17.87 -1.56 21.45
CA ALA A 390 -16.63 -0.82 21.18
C ALA A 390 -16.96 0.67 21.21
N ILE A 391 -16.32 1.41 22.12
CA ILE A 391 -16.56 2.84 22.29
C ILE A 391 -15.65 3.69 21.40
N ALA A 392 -15.95 4.98 21.30
CA ALA A 392 -15.07 5.95 20.66
C ALA A 392 -13.63 5.81 21.17
N GLY A 393 -12.68 5.73 20.26
CA GLY A 393 -11.27 5.48 20.54
C GLY A 393 -10.84 4.03 20.44
N ASP A 394 -11.74 3.05 20.42
CA ASP A 394 -11.39 1.64 20.42
C ASP A 394 -11.20 1.04 19.01
N ILE A 395 -10.52 -0.10 18.96
CA ILE A 395 -10.35 -0.91 17.75
C ILE A 395 -10.98 -2.28 18.00
N VAL A 396 -11.82 -2.72 17.07
CA VAL A 396 -12.58 -3.98 17.21
C VAL A 396 -12.71 -4.67 15.86
N ALA A 397 -12.80 -5.98 15.87
CA ALA A 397 -13.18 -6.76 14.69
C ALA A 397 -14.71 -6.91 14.62
N VAL A 398 -15.27 -6.63 13.45
CA VAL A 398 -16.71 -6.69 13.16
C VAL A 398 -16.96 -7.76 12.12
N ALA A 399 -17.86 -8.71 12.43
CA ALA A 399 -18.25 -9.78 11.52
C ALA A 399 -19.51 -9.41 10.74
N LYS A 400 -19.68 -10.07 9.59
CA LYS A 400 -20.89 -10.04 8.73
C LYS A 400 -21.12 -8.72 7.96
N LEU A 401 -20.18 -7.83 7.86
CA LEU A 401 -20.25 -6.74 6.90
C LEU A 401 -19.90 -7.27 5.51
N SER A 402 -20.91 -7.43 4.65
CA SER A 402 -20.73 -8.06 3.33
C SER A 402 -20.28 -7.09 2.24
N ARG A 403 -20.61 -5.83 2.40
CA ARG A 403 -20.32 -4.76 1.43
C ARG A 403 -19.18 -3.85 1.85
N ALA A 404 -18.90 -3.78 3.15
CA ALA A 404 -17.83 -2.94 3.67
C ALA A 404 -16.46 -3.39 3.17
N GLU A 405 -15.65 -2.44 2.73
CA GLU A 405 -14.29 -2.62 2.21
C GLU A 405 -13.30 -1.83 3.06
N THR A 406 -12.01 -2.08 2.88
CA THR A 406 -10.97 -1.30 3.56
C THR A 406 -11.00 0.15 3.10
N GLY A 407 -11.07 1.08 4.03
CA GLY A 407 -11.21 2.51 3.78
C GLY A 407 -12.63 3.05 3.93
N ASP A 408 -13.64 2.18 4.08
CA ASP A 408 -15.02 2.59 4.23
C ASP A 408 -15.32 3.18 5.60
N THR A 409 -16.26 4.10 5.63
CA THR A 409 -16.81 4.71 6.84
C THR A 409 -18.08 4.00 7.29
N LEU A 410 -18.18 3.69 8.57
CA LEU A 410 -19.40 3.24 9.23
C LEU A 410 -19.98 4.40 10.04
N SER A 411 -21.26 4.70 9.84
CA SER A 411 -21.94 5.80 10.53
C SER A 411 -23.39 5.45 10.89
N ASP A 412 -24.09 6.33 11.56
CA ASP A 412 -25.51 6.14 11.86
C ASP A 412 -26.35 6.16 10.58
N VAL A 413 -27.32 5.24 10.49
CA VAL A 413 -28.23 5.14 9.32
C VAL A 413 -28.98 6.46 9.09
N ASP A 414 -29.39 7.12 10.18
CA ASP A 414 -30.16 8.39 10.12
C ASP A 414 -29.26 9.61 9.85
N ARG A 415 -27.94 9.45 10.01
CA ARG A 415 -26.95 10.52 9.79
C ARG A 415 -25.71 9.96 9.10
N PRO A 416 -25.80 9.65 7.81
CA PRO A 416 -24.64 9.16 7.06
C PRO A 416 -23.50 10.17 7.03
N LEU A 417 -22.29 9.70 7.33
CA LEU A 417 -21.06 10.48 7.34
C LEU A 417 -19.98 9.75 6.54
N LEU A 418 -19.01 10.51 6.04
CA LEU A 418 -17.90 10.01 5.26
C LEU A 418 -16.59 10.57 5.81
N MET A 419 -15.63 9.69 6.01
CA MET A 419 -14.24 10.06 6.32
C MET A 419 -13.44 10.05 5.02
N THR A 420 -12.58 11.05 4.82
CA THR A 420 -11.64 11.04 3.73
C THR A 420 -10.66 9.88 3.93
N ALA A 421 -10.58 9.00 2.94
CA ALA A 421 -9.66 7.86 2.96
C ALA A 421 -8.19 8.36 3.09
N TRP A 422 -7.37 7.60 3.79
CA TRP A 422 -5.93 7.94 3.88
C TRP A 422 -5.24 7.72 2.54
N SER A 423 -4.11 8.42 2.33
CA SER A 423 -3.32 8.27 1.12
C SER A 423 -2.76 6.85 1.01
N MET A 424 -3.17 6.16 -0.02
CA MET A 424 -2.70 4.81 -0.32
C MET A 424 -1.61 4.86 -1.38
N PRO A 425 -0.54 4.05 -1.25
CA PRO A 425 0.51 4.01 -2.25
C PRO A 425 0.01 3.44 -3.57
N GLU A 426 0.58 3.93 -4.68
CA GLU A 426 0.28 3.41 -6.00
C GLU A 426 0.97 2.07 -6.25
N PRO A 427 0.24 1.06 -6.75
CA PRO A 427 0.86 -0.17 -7.22
C PRO A 427 1.54 0.07 -8.56
N LEU A 428 2.84 -0.20 -8.64
CA LEU A 428 3.66 0.11 -9.80
C LEU A 428 4.17 -1.11 -10.57
N LEU A 429 3.94 -2.33 -10.05
CA LEU A 429 4.35 -3.56 -10.70
C LEU A 429 3.16 -4.25 -11.37
N PRO A 430 3.08 -4.25 -12.71
CA PRO A 430 2.08 -5.01 -13.44
C PRO A 430 2.47 -6.48 -13.54
N VAL A 431 1.56 -7.37 -13.20
CA VAL A 431 1.71 -8.82 -13.33
C VAL A 431 0.54 -9.38 -14.12
N ALA A 432 0.80 -9.84 -15.35
CA ALA A 432 -0.21 -10.48 -16.17
C ALA A 432 -0.43 -11.94 -15.71
N ILE A 433 -1.68 -12.31 -15.55
CA ILE A 433 -2.08 -13.65 -15.09
C ILE A 433 -3.10 -14.29 -16.02
N LYS A 434 -3.11 -15.61 -16.01
CA LYS A 434 -4.09 -16.44 -16.70
C LYS A 434 -4.53 -17.60 -15.81
N ALA A 435 -5.81 -17.93 -15.83
CA ALA A 435 -6.31 -19.11 -15.15
C ALA A 435 -5.71 -20.38 -15.77
N LYS A 436 -5.31 -21.35 -14.96
CA LYS A 436 -4.76 -22.63 -15.43
C LYS A 436 -5.80 -23.52 -16.08
N SER A 437 -7.06 -23.40 -15.68
CA SER A 437 -8.17 -24.18 -16.22
C SER A 437 -9.40 -23.32 -16.47
N LYS A 438 -10.33 -23.81 -17.30
CA LYS A 438 -11.60 -23.14 -17.54
C LYS A 438 -12.47 -23.04 -16.27
N ALA A 439 -12.38 -24.04 -15.38
CA ALA A 439 -13.08 -24.01 -14.10
C ALA A 439 -12.52 -22.94 -13.15
N ASP A 440 -11.22 -22.65 -13.22
CA ASP A 440 -10.59 -21.56 -12.48
C ASP A 440 -10.97 -20.20 -13.08
N GLU A 441 -11.12 -20.10 -14.40
CA GLU A 441 -11.54 -18.88 -15.09
C GLU A 441 -12.90 -18.37 -14.60
N ASP A 442 -13.88 -19.28 -14.44
CA ASP A 442 -15.22 -18.93 -13.96
C ASP A 442 -15.22 -18.38 -12.51
N LYS A 443 -14.29 -18.84 -11.67
CA LYS A 443 -14.16 -18.44 -10.27
C LYS A 443 -13.24 -17.22 -10.08
N LEU A 444 -12.36 -16.96 -11.03
CA LEU A 444 -11.28 -16.00 -10.92
C LEU A 444 -11.80 -14.58 -10.66
N SER A 445 -12.81 -14.15 -11.39
CA SER A 445 -13.40 -12.81 -11.24
C SER A 445 -13.91 -12.56 -9.82
N GLN A 446 -14.63 -13.53 -9.24
CA GLN A 446 -15.14 -13.41 -7.87
C GLN A 446 -14.02 -13.42 -6.82
N ALA A 447 -13.02 -14.28 -7.02
CA ALA A 447 -11.87 -14.37 -6.11
C ALA A 447 -11.05 -13.07 -6.12
N LEU A 448 -10.81 -12.51 -7.31
CA LEU A 448 -10.11 -11.23 -7.47
C LEU A 448 -10.89 -10.07 -6.86
N GLY A 449 -12.21 -10.01 -7.04
CA GLY A 449 -13.05 -9.00 -6.40
C GLY A 449 -12.95 -9.02 -4.87
N ARG A 450 -12.82 -10.20 -4.26
CA ARG A 450 -12.58 -10.32 -2.81
C ARG A 450 -11.20 -9.80 -2.41
N LEU A 451 -10.16 -10.12 -3.17
CA LEU A 451 -8.80 -9.63 -2.89
C LEU A 451 -8.70 -8.10 -3.03
N VAL A 452 -9.35 -7.51 -4.04
CA VAL A 452 -9.41 -6.06 -4.21
C VAL A 452 -10.12 -5.39 -3.02
N ALA A 453 -11.23 -5.97 -2.54
CA ALA A 453 -11.94 -5.47 -1.37
C ALA A 453 -11.11 -5.54 -0.07
N GLU A 454 -10.20 -6.51 0.03
CA GLU A 454 -9.29 -6.66 1.17
C GLU A 454 -8.10 -5.68 1.11
N ASP A 455 -7.59 -5.41 -0.08
CA ASP A 455 -6.33 -4.69 -0.29
C ASP A 455 -6.48 -3.55 -1.29
N PRO A 456 -6.63 -2.31 -0.81
CA PRO A 456 -6.76 -1.13 -1.66
C PRO A 456 -5.47 -0.75 -2.41
N THR A 457 -4.35 -1.41 -2.14
CA THR A 457 -3.10 -1.25 -2.92
C THR A 457 -3.03 -2.19 -4.12
N LEU A 458 -3.99 -3.10 -4.27
CA LEU A 458 -4.15 -3.94 -5.46
C LEU A 458 -5.08 -3.26 -6.45
N ARG A 459 -4.64 -3.10 -7.68
CA ARG A 459 -5.49 -2.66 -8.78
C ARG A 459 -5.59 -3.75 -9.84
N LEU A 460 -6.81 -4.00 -10.30
CA LEU A 460 -7.11 -4.96 -11.35
C LEU A 460 -7.36 -4.22 -12.66
N GLU A 461 -6.69 -4.65 -13.73
CA GLU A 461 -6.89 -4.13 -15.08
C GLU A 461 -7.22 -5.28 -16.04
N ASN A 462 -8.35 -5.17 -16.71
CA ASN A 462 -8.67 -6.04 -17.84
C ASN A 462 -8.34 -5.31 -19.14
N ASN A 463 -7.16 -5.58 -19.67
CA ASN A 463 -6.69 -4.93 -20.87
C ASN A 463 -7.36 -5.54 -22.11
N ALA A 464 -8.33 -4.83 -22.67
CA ALA A 464 -9.12 -5.32 -23.83
C ALA A 464 -8.27 -5.48 -25.09
N GLU A 465 -7.21 -4.71 -25.25
CA GLU A 465 -6.35 -4.75 -26.45
C GLU A 465 -5.42 -5.97 -26.43
N THR A 466 -4.75 -6.19 -25.31
CA THR A 466 -3.85 -7.34 -25.14
C THR A 466 -4.58 -8.61 -24.72
N ARG A 467 -5.86 -8.49 -24.36
CA ARG A 467 -6.71 -9.56 -23.80
C ARG A 467 -6.07 -10.23 -22.57
N GLN A 468 -5.38 -9.42 -21.79
CA GLN A 468 -4.74 -9.88 -20.58
C GLN A 468 -5.42 -9.30 -19.34
N LEU A 469 -5.47 -10.13 -18.31
CA LEU A 469 -5.80 -9.72 -16.97
C LEU A 469 -4.51 -9.37 -16.24
N VAL A 470 -4.40 -8.12 -15.81
CA VAL A 470 -3.19 -7.58 -15.17
C VAL A 470 -3.50 -7.19 -13.74
N LEU A 471 -2.71 -7.71 -12.81
CA LEU A 471 -2.67 -7.30 -11.42
C LEU A 471 -1.58 -6.25 -11.25
N TRP A 472 -1.95 -5.05 -10.82
CA TRP A 472 -1.01 -4.04 -10.40
C TRP A 472 -0.72 -4.21 -8.92
N CYS A 473 0.52 -4.57 -8.60
CA CYS A 473 0.99 -4.91 -7.27
C CYS A 473 2.02 -3.92 -6.77
N MET A 474 2.24 -3.90 -5.46
CA MET A 474 3.28 -3.08 -4.85
C MET A 474 4.70 -3.60 -5.15
N GLY A 475 4.87 -4.89 -5.34
CA GLY A 475 6.14 -5.54 -5.66
C GLY A 475 5.99 -7.04 -5.83
N GLU A 476 7.12 -7.74 -6.03
CA GLU A 476 7.14 -9.19 -6.28
C GLU A 476 6.59 -10.01 -5.10
N ALA A 477 6.98 -9.66 -3.87
CA ALA A 477 6.49 -10.35 -2.69
C ALA A 477 4.98 -10.17 -2.49
N HIS A 478 4.44 -8.99 -2.82
CA HIS A 478 3.01 -8.74 -2.81
C HIS A 478 2.30 -9.63 -3.84
N ALA A 479 2.80 -9.68 -5.08
CA ALA A 479 2.26 -10.55 -6.12
C ALA A 479 2.27 -12.04 -5.72
N ASP A 480 3.37 -12.53 -5.16
CA ASP A 480 3.49 -13.92 -4.69
C ASP A 480 2.46 -14.26 -3.61
N VAL A 481 2.25 -13.37 -2.65
CA VAL A 481 1.24 -13.54 -1.60
C VAL A 481 -0.18 -13.57 -2.18
N LEU A 482 -0.49 -12.69 -3.13
CA LEU A 482 -1.80 -12.67 -3.80
C LEU A 482 -2.08 -13.95 -4.57
N LEU A 483 -1.10 -14.47 -5.31
CA LEU A 483 -1.23 -15.73 -6.06
C LEU A 483 -1.37 -16.93 -5.11
N ASP A 484 -0.63 -16.97 -4.01
CA ASP A 484 -0.76 -18.01 -2.98
C ASP A 484 -2.16 -17.98 -2.32
N ARG A 485 -2.69 -16.78 -2.04
CA ARG A 485 -4.06 -16.61 -1.51
C ARG A 485 -5.14 -17.06 -2.52
N LEU A 486 -4.99 -16.74 -3.80
CA LEU A 486 -5.89 -17.24 -4.85
C LEU A 486 -5.95 -18.77 -4.84
N ALA A 487 -4.81 -19.43 -4.82
CA ALA A 487 -4.71 -20.87 -4.83
C ALA A 487 -5.27 -21.50 -3.52
N LYS A 488 -4.82 -21.04 -2.36
CA LYS A 488 -5.11 -21.71 -1.08
C LYS A 488 -6.45 -21.32 -0.46
N ARG A 489 -6.81 -20.01 -0.50
CA ARG A 489 -8.06 -19.55 0.12
C ARG A 489 -9.26 -19.61 -0.80
N HIS A 490 -9.05 -19.38 -2.10
CA HIS A 490 -10.12 -19.31 -3.07
C HIS A 490 -10.19 -20.53 -4.00
N GLY A 491 -9.20 -21.43 -3.95
CA GLY A 491 -9.13 -22.62 -4.78
C GLY A 491 -9.08 -22.29 -6.28
N VAL A 492 -8.39 -21.20 -6.64
CA VAL A 492 -8.22 -20.73 -8.02
C VAL A 492 -6.74 -20.73 -8.37
N GLU A 493 -6.34 -21.59 -9.30
CA GLU A 493 -4.97 -21.64 -9.76
C GLU A 493 -4.76 -20.76 -10.99
N VAL A 494 -3.73 -19.92 -10.93
CA VAL A 494 -3.32 -19.04 -12.04
C VAL A 494 -1.84 -19.24 -12.36
N GLU A 495 -1.45 -18.87 -13.57
CA GLU A 495 -0.07 -18.79 -13.99
C GLU A 495 0.27 -17.36 -14.38
N ARG A 496 1.50 -16.94 -14.13
CA ARG A 496 2.03 -15.67 -14.65
C ARG A 496 2.35 -15.85 -16.12
N VAL A 497 1.94 -14.88 -16.92
CA VAL A 497 2.25 -14.82 -18.34
C VAL A 497 3.06 -13.56 -18.65
N GLU A 498 3.73 -13.54 -19.79
CA GLU A 498 4.46 -12.35 -20.21
C GLU A 498 3.49 -11.18 -20.42
N LEU A 499 3.83 -10.03 -19.84
CA LEU A 499 3.04 -8.81 -19.98
C LEU A 499 3.19 -8.27 -21.41
N ARG A 500 2.09 -8.09 -22.10
CA ARG A 500 2.04 -7.51 -23.43
C ARG A 500 1.78 -6.02 -23.34
N VAL A 501 2.55 -5.25 -24.11
CA VAL A 501 2.33 -3.82 -24.26
C VAL A 501 1.52 -3.60 -25.53
N PRO A 502 0.42 -2.80 -25.50
CA PRO A 502 -0.40 -2.55 -26.68
C PRO A 502 0.38 -1.71 -27.69
N LEU A 503 0.67 -2.32 -28.85
CA LEU A 503 1.33 -1.66 -29.96
C LEU A 503 0.31 -1.09 -30.94
N ARG A 504 0.79 -0.31 -31.90
CA ARG A 504 0.02 0.22 -33.03
C ARG A 504 0.73 -0.04 -34.33
N GLU A 505 -0.02 -0.01 -35.44
CA GLU A 505 0.51 -0.03 -36.78
C GLU A 505 0.27 1.33 -37.47
N THR A 506 1.15 1.71 -38.36
CA THR A 506 0.95 2.81 -39.31
C THR A 506 1.74 2.54 -40.59
N PHE A 507 1.52 3.31 -41.62
CA PHE A 507 2.30 3.21 -42.86
C PHE A 507 3.52 4.14 -42.85
N GLY A 508 4.64 3.66 -43.36
CA GLY A 508 5.88 4.42 -43.45
C GLY A 508 5.93 5.41 -44.64
N GLY A 509 4.90 5.46 -45.48
CA GLY A 509 4.87 6.33 -46.62
C GLY A 509 3.49 6.43 -47.26
N LYS A 510 3.37 7.34 -48.20
CA LYS A 510 2.16 7.55 -49.01
C LYS A 510 2.08 6.52 -50.13
N CYS A 511 0.88 5.98 -50.40
CA CYS A 511 0.63 5.08 -51.50
C CYS A 511 -0.79 5.19 -52.05
N GLN A 512 -1.00 4.62 -53.21
CA GLN A 512 -2.31 4.38 -53.82
C GLN A 512 -2.59 2.87 -53.80
N ALA A 513 -3.78 2.50 -53.37
CA ALA A 513 -4.20 1.12 -53.25
C ALA A 513 -5.62 0.93 -53.78
N MET A 514 -5.87 -0.26 -54.32
CA MET A 514 -7.17 -0.62 -54.92
C MET A 514 -7.80 -1.78 -54.11
N GLY A 515 -9.00 -1.56 -53.65
CA GLY A 515 -9.81 -2.64 -53.10
C GLY A 515 -10.76 -3.17 -54.19
N ARG A 516 -10.60 -4.45 -54.53
CA ARG A 516 -11.44 -5.12 -55.51
C ARG A 516 -12.19 -6.28 -54.90
N ASN A 517 -13.49 -6.12 -54.71
CA ASN A 517 -14.38 -7.19 -54.26
C ASN A 517 -15.38 -7.52 -55.41
N VAL A 518 -14.98 -8.45 -56.25
CA VAL A 518 -15.79 -8.92 -57.38
C VAL A 518 -15.92 -10.43 -57.28
N LYS A 519 -17.12 -10.90 -56.93
CA LYS A 519 -17.45 -12.33 -56.82
C LYS A 519 -18.76 -12.61 -57.53
N GLN A 520 -18.72 -13.54 -58.48
CA GLN A 520 -19.91 -14.07 -59.15
C GLN A 520 -20.11 -15.53 -58.68
N THR A 521 -21.04 -15.73 -57.77
CA THR A 521 -21.50 -17.06 -57.35
C THR A 521 -23.01 -17.08 -57.62
N GLY A 522 -23.53 -18.14 -58.25
CA GLY A 522 -24.92 -18.26 -58.71
C GLY A 522 -25.96 -17.73 -57.71
N GLY A 523 -26.49 -16.54 -57.96
CA GLY A 523 -27.38 -15.73 -57.13
C GLY A 523 -26.98 -14.27 -57.20
N HIS A 524 -27.19 -13.48 -56.14
CA HIS A 524 -26.70 -12.09 -56.09
C HIS A 524 -25.18 -12.04 -56.03
N GLY A 525 -24.54 -11.47 -57.04
CA GLY A 525 -23.10 -11.23 -57.08
C GLY A 525 -22.66 -10.13 -56.07
N GLN A 526 -21.36 -10.01 -55.82
CA GLN A 526 -20.77 -8.88 -55.10
C GLN A 526 -19.88 -8.10 -56.10
N TYR A 527 -20.08 -6.82 -56.21
CA TYR A 527 -19.27 -5.97 -57.07
C TYR A 527 -18.97 -4.64 -56.39
N ALA A 528 -17.74 -4.41 -56.02
CA ALA A 528 -17.27 -3.13 -55.50
C ALA A 528 -15.78 -2.94 -55.80
N ILE A 529 -15.41 -1.82 -56.36
CA ILE A 529 -14.03 -1.40 -56.58
C ILE A 529 -13.87 0.00 -55.99
N CYS A 530 -12.86 0.20 -55.15
CA CYS A 530 -12.48 1.51 -54.67
C CYS A 530 -10.98 1.75 -54.83
N HIS A 531 -10.61 2.96 -55.16
CA HIS A 531 -9.24 3.43 -55.25
C HIS A 531 -9.00 4.43 -54.12
N LEU A 532 -8.06 4.10 -53.24
CA LEU A 532 -7.70 4.87 -52.07
C LEU A 532 -6.28 5.43 -52.21
N GLU A 533 -6.14 6.70 -51.88
CA GLU A 533 -4.84 7.29 -51.57
C GLU A 533 -4.67 7.30 -50.06
N ILE A 534 -3.61 6.68 -49.57
CA ILE A 534 -3.36 6.50 -48.14
C ILE A 534 -2.05 7.21 -47.79
N GLU A 535 -2.08 8.08 -46.82
CA GLU A 535 -0.90 8.79 -46.36
C GLU A 535 -0.83 8.82 -44.83
N PRO A 536 0.39 8.65 -44.25
CA PRO A 536 0.57 8.79 -42.82
C PRO A 536 0.41 10.25 -42.38
N LEU A 537 -0.20 10.44 -41.22
CA LEU A 537 -0.32 11.72 -40.52
C LEU A 537 0.71 11.85 -39.40
N PRO A 538 0.96 13.06 -38.87
CA PRO A 538 1.76 13.24 -37.69
C PRO A 538 1.20 12.46 -36.51
N SER A 539 2.08 12.01 -35.59
CA SER A 539 1.70 11.25 -34.40
C SER A 539 0.60 11.94 -33.60
N GLY A 540 -0.42 11.18 -33.22
CA GLY A 540 -1.57 11.67 -32.46
C GLY A 540 -2.68 12.34 -33.31
N SER A 541 -2.55 12.38 -34.63
CA SER A 541 -3.57 12.97 -35.51
C SER A 541 -4.81 12.11 -35.67
N GLY A 542 -4.72 10.82 -35.35
CA GLY A 542 -5.85 9.89 -35.47
C GLY A 542 -6.15 9.46 -36.91
N PHE A 543 -7.44 9.42 -37.26
CA PHE A 543 -7.88 8.97 -38.56
C PHE A 543 -8.72 10.05 -39.29
N GLU A 544 -8.40 10.31 -40.53
CA GLU A 544 -9.12 11.23 -41.43
C GLU A 544 -9.55 10.51 -42.71
N PHE A 545 -10.83 10.59 -43.04
CA PHE A 545 -11.37 10.09 -44.31
C PHE A 545 -11.79 11.27 -45.21
N VAL A 546 -11.31 11.27 -46.46
CA VAL A 546 -11.58 12.33 -47.42
C VAL A 546 -12.27 11.74 -48.65
N ASP A 547 -13.42 12.32 -49.02
CA ASP A 547 -14.11 12.00 -50.23
C ASP A 547 -13.70 12.96 -51.36
N LYS A 548 -13.11 12.43 -52.44
CA LYS A 548 -12.75 13.12 -53.65
C LYS A 548 -13.42 12.49 -54.91
N ILE A 549 -14.52 11.78 -54.73
CA ILE A 549 -15.24 11.17 -55.85
C ILE A 549 -15.83 12.21 -56.78
N VAL A 550 -15.56 12.03 -58.04
CA VAL A 550 -16.10 12.87 -59.12
C VAL A 550 -16.93 12.01 -60.07
N GLY A 551 -18.06 12.56 -60.59
CA GLY A 551 -18.89 11.87 -61.58
C GLY A 551 -19.71 10.68 -61.08
N GLY A 552 -19.77 10.45 -59.75
CA GLY A 552 -20.59 9.38 -59.16
C GLY A 552 -20.12 7.96 -59.44
N VAL A 553 -18.83 7.77 -59.73
CA VAL A 553 -18.21 6.44 -60.01
C VAL A 553 -18.37 5.49 -58.83
N VAL A 554 -18.40 6.02 -57.62
CA VAL A 554 -18.90 5.36 -56.41
C VAL A 554 -20.16 6.11 -55.97
N PRO A 555 -21.33 5.47 -55.96
CA PRO A 555 -22.56 6.09 -55.47
C PRO A 555 -22.41 6.65 -54.06
N ARG A 556 -22.98 7.84 -53.82
CA ARG A 556 -22.85 8.54 -52.54
C ARG A 556 -23.23 7.68 -51.33
N GLN A 557 -24.23 6.82 -51.49
CA GLN A 557 -24.69 5.90 -50.43
C GLN A 557 -23.63 4.90 -50.00
N PHE A 558 -22.65 4.54 -50.86
CA PHE A 558 -21.59 3.56 -50.56
C PHE A 558 -20.28 4.19 -50.09
N ILE A 559 -20.11 5.50 -50.13
CA ILE A 559 -18.93 6.20 -49.64
C ILE A 559 -18.73 5.96 -48.14
N PRO A 560 -19.78 6.09 -47.26
CA PRO A 560 -19.66 5.72 -45.85
C PRO A 560 -19.32 4.24 -45.62
N SER A 561 -19.72 3.37 -46.56
CA SER A 561 -19.43 1.94 -46.47
C SER A 561 -17.95 1.65 -46.71
N VAL A 562 -17.30 2.37 -47.64
CA VAL A 562 -15.84 2.30 -47.84
C VAL A 562 -15.12 2.76 -46.58
N GLU A 563 -15.51 3.91 -46.01
CA GLU A 563 -14.94 4.41 -44.75
C GLU A 563 -15.08 3.39 -43.62
N LYS A 564 -16.26 2.82 -43.43
CA LYS A 564 -16.52 1.81 -42.43
C LYS A 564 -15.64 0.57 -42.63
N GLY A 565 -15.45 0.14 -43.87
CA GLY A 565 -14.55 -0.97 -44.21
C GLY A 565 -13.11 -0.68 -43.85
N VAL A 566 -12.63 0.53 -44.15
CA VAL A 566 -11.28 1.00 -43.78
C VAL A 566 -11.11 1.01 -42.26
N ARG A 567 -12.05 1.59 -41.52
CA ARG A 567 -12.03 1.63 -40.05
C ARG A 567 -11.99 0.24 -39.46
N THR A 568 -12.82 -0.68 -39.94
CA THR A 568 -12.84 -2.08 -39.46
C THR A 568 -11.50 -2.77 -39.73
N GLN A 569 -10.82 -2.51 -40.83
CA GLN A 569 -9.50 -3.07 -41.10
C GLN A 569 -8.41 -2.41 -40.25
N MET A 570 -8.52 -1.12 -39.99
CA MET A 570 -7.60 -0.41 -39.09
C MET A 570 -7.66 -0.99 -37.69
N GLU A 571 -8.84 -1.31 -37.18
CA GLU A 571 -8.98 -1.97 -35.87
C GLU A 571 -8.29 -3.33 -35.80
N ARG A 572 -8.24 -4.07 -36.92
CA ARG A 572 -7.64 -5.41 -37.02
C ARG A 572 -6.16 -5.39 -37.39
N GLY A 573 -5.62 -4.23 -37.79
CA GLY A 573 -4.28 -4.12 -38.36
C GLY A 573 -4.15 -4.77 -39.72
N VAL A 574 -2.98 -4.66 -40.33
CA VAL A 574 -2.71 -5.18 -41.69
C VAL A 574 -1.57 -6.18 -41.77
N VAL A 575 -0.62 -6.14 -40.82
CA VAL A 575 0.59 -7.02 -40.80
C VAL A 575 0.67 -7.80 -39.52
N ALA A 576 0.71 -7.12 -38.37
CA ALA A 576 0.94 -7.74 -37.04
C ALA A 576 -0.35 -7.82 -36.19
N GLY A 577 -1.48 -7.38 -36.70
CA GLY A 577 -2.76 -7.48 -36.01
C GLY A 577 -3.00 -6.39 -34.96
N TYR A 578 -2.19 -5.35 -34.93
CA TYR A 578 -2.36 -4.21 -34.02
C TYR A 578 -3.19 -3.10 -34.65
N PRO A 579 -4.01 -2.35 -33.89
CA PRO A 579 -4.79 -1.25 -34.43
C PRO A 579 -3.92 -0.22 -35.15
N MET A 580 -4.40 0.26 -36.30
CA MET A 580 -3.70 1.30 -37.05
C MET A 580 -4.12 2.69 -36.60
N VAL A 581 -3.18 3.63 -36.64
CA VAL A 581 -3.37 5.03 -36.24
C VAL A 581 -2.70 5.98 -37.24
N ASP A 582 -3.06 7.26 -37.15
CA ASP A 582 -2.40 8.38 -37.81
C ASP A 582 -2.36 8.22 -39.33
N LEU A 583 -3.55 7.99 -39.92
CA LEU A 583 -3.74 7.82 -41.35
C LEU A 583 -4.78 8.78 -41.89
N ARG A 584 -4.49 9.36 -43.08
CA ARG A 584 -5.49 9.96 -43.97
C ARG A 584 -5.74 9.01 -45.11
N VAL A 585 -7.02 8.67 -45.34
CA VAL A 585 -7.47 7.85 -46.43
C VAL A 585 -8.39 8.69 -47.33
N THR A 586 -7.97 8.84 -48.56
CA THR A 586 -8.74 9.60 -49.58
C THR A 586 -9.33 8.64 -50.61
N LEU A 587 -10.64 8.59 -50.68
CA LEU A 587 -11.34 7.87 -51.75
C LEU A 587 -11.46 8.79 -52.98
N TYR A 588 -10.78 8.44 -54.07
CA TYR A 588 -10.71 9.32 -55.23
C TYR A 588 -11.29 8.71 -56.51
N ASP A 589 -11.45 7.39 -56.60
CA ASP A 589 -12.01 6.70 -57.77
C ASP A 589 -12.62 5.35 -57.37
N GLY A 590 -13.38 4.73 -58.24
CA GLY A 590 -13.94 3.40 -57.99
C GLY A 590 -14.89 2.95 -59.10
N LYS A 591 -15.54 1.82 -58.89
CA LYS A 591 -16.55 1.25 -59.77
C LYS A 591 -17.65 0.57 -58.98
N ALA A 592 -18.89 0.82 -59.39
CA ALA A 592 -20.09 0.15 -58.91
C ALA A 592 -20.82 -0.57 -60.01
N HIS A 593 -21.60 -1.58 -59.67
CA HIS A 593 -22.52 -2.29 -60.57
C HIS A 593 -23.95 -2.04 -60.11
N SER A 594 -24.86 -1.82 -61.05
CA SER A 594 -26.23 -1.41 -60.76
C SER A 594 -27.04 -2.41 -59.92
N VAL A 595 -26.69 -3.69 -59.96
CA VAL A 595 -27.39 -4.78 -59.26
C VAL A 595 -26.55 -5.42 -58.15
N ASP A 596 -25.25 -5.64 -58.39
CA ASP A 596 -24.38 -6.44 -57.52
C ASP A 596 -23.59 -5.62 -56.50
N SER A 597 -23.75 -4.30 -56.49
CA SER A 597 -23.13 -3.44 -55.46
C SER A 597 -24.02 -3.31 -54.24
N SER A 598 -23.39 -3.38 -53.06
CA SER A 598 -24.03 -3.27 -51.77
C SER A 598 -23.10 -2.59 -50.75
N ASP A 599 -23.67 -2.16 -49.63
CA ASP A 599 -22.89 -1.63 -48.51
C ASP A 599 -21.80 -2.61 -48.06
N MET A 600 -22.15 -3.88 -47.91
CA MET A 600 -21.22 -4.93 -47.55
C MET A 600 -20.11 -5.12 -48.59
N ALA A 601 -20.43 -5.06 -49.87
CA ALA A 601 -19.45 -5.19 -50.96
C ALA A 601 -18.40 -4.07 -50.88
N PHE A 602 -18.82 -2.83 -50.66
CA PHE A 602 -17.92 -1.68 -50.51
C PHE A 602 -17.15 -1.66 -49.17
N GLN A 603 -17.73 -2.15 -48.07
CA GLN A 603 -16.98 -2.36 -46.83
C GLN A 603 -15.81 -3.33 -47.05
N ILE A 604 -16.07 -4.45 -47.71
CA ILE A 604 -15.02 -5.43 -48.06
C ILE A 604 -13.98 -4.83 -49.00
N ALA A 605 -14.39 -4.04 -49.99
CA ALA A 605 -13.47 -3.35 -50.89
C ALA A 605 -12.55 -2.38 -50.11
N GLY A 606 -13.09 -1.60 -49.18
CA GLY A 606 -12.31 -0.74 -48.31
C GLY A 606 -11.26 -1.50 -47.47
N GLN A 607 -11.66 -2.63 -46.91
CA GLN A 607 -10.73 -3.52 -46.19
C GLN A 607 -9.60 -4.05 -47.09
N LEU A 608 -9.95 -4.52 -48.29
CA LEU A 608 -8.98 -5.05 -49.23
C LEU A 608 -8.00 -4.00 -49.74
N ALA A 609 -8.45 -2.77 -49.94
CA ALA A 609 -7.59 -1.66 -50.34
C ALA A 609 -6.53 -1.36 -49.26
N LEU A 610 -6.91 -1.34 -47.97
CA LEU A 610 -5.99 -1.12 -46.89
C LEU A 610 -4.96 -2.26 -46.78
N LYS A 611 -5.38 -3.50 -46.97
CA LYS A 611 -4.48 -4.66 -47.03
C LYS A 611 -3.50 -4.61 -48.21
N GLU A 612 -3.98 -4.16 -49.37
CA GLU A 612 -3.11 -4.00 -50.56
C GLU A 612 -2.04 -2.93 -50.30
N ALA A 613 -2.37 -1.85 -49.59
CA ALA A 613 -1.41 -0.83 -49.23
C ALA A 613 -0.20 -1.38 -48.48
N ALA A 614 -0.41 -2.37 -47.60
CA ALA A 614 0.68 -3.03 -46.86
C ALA A 614 1.68 -3.76 -47.75
N SER A 615 1.30 -4.13 -48.99
CA SER A 615 2.21 -4.71 -49.98
C SER A 615 3.03 -3.67 -50.74
N LYS A 616 2.63 -2.40 -50.68
CA LYS A 616 3.23 -1.32 -51.46
C LYS A 616 4.15 -0.41 -50.66
N VAL A 617 3.85 -0.23 -49.38
CA VAL A 617 4.67 0.59 -48.46
C VAL A 617 4.94 -0.16 -47.17
N PRO A 618 6.09 0.11 -46.54
CA PRO A 618 6.41 -0.50 -45.24
C PRO A 618 5.36 -0.16 -44.17
N THR A 619 4.94 -1.16 -43.44
CA THR A 619 4.16 -0.98 -42.21
C THR A 619 5.12 -0.81 -41.02
N LEU A 620 4.91 0.23 -40.27
CA LEU A 620 5.69 0.54 -39.05
C LEU A 620 4.92 0.11 -37.82
N LEU A 621 5.58 -0.56 -36.90
CA LEU A 621 5.06 -0.78 -35.55
C LEU A 621 5.38 0.44 -34.69
N LEU A 622 4.42 0.86 -33.89
CA LEU A 622 4.54 1.96 -32.95
C LEU A 622 4.42 1.42 -31.53
N GLU A 623 5.33 1.86 -30.66
CA GLU A 623 5.30 1.57 -29.24
C GLU A 623 4.82 2.76 -28.43
N PRO A 624 4.08 2.55 -27.32
CA PRO A 624 3.70 3.63 -26.43
C PRO A 624 4.90 4.11 -25.62
N VAL A 625 5.01 5.42 -25.47
CA VAL A 625 6.02 6.12 -24.67
C VAL A 625 5.32 6.83 -23.53
N ASP A 626 5.80 6.65 -22.31
CA ASP A 626 5.34 7.32 -21.12
C ASP A 626 6.30 8.44 -20.71
N GLU A 627 5.74 9.50 -20.18
CA GLU A 627 6.46 10.41 -19.31
C GLU A 627 6.48 9.82 -17.90
N ILE A 628 7.65 9.63 -17.32
CA ILE A 628 7.81 9.18 -15.95
C ILE A 628 8.47 10.26 -15.10
N SER A 629 8.03 10.35 -13.85
CA SER A 629 8.58 11.25 -12.83
C SER A 629 9.04 10.39 -11.66
N VAL A 630 10.35 10.28 -11.47
CA VAL A 630 10.97 9.42 -10.46
C VAL A 630 11.43 10.27 -9.29
N LEU A 631 10.89 10.01 -8.11
CA LEU A 631 11.27 10.69 -6.86
C LEU A 631 12.23 9.81 -6.08
N VAL A 632 13.45 10.30 -5.87
CA VAL A 632 14.52 9.60 -5.14
C VAL A 632 15.29 10.56 -4.24
N ALA A 633 16.04 10.03 -3.28
CA ALA A 633 17.05 10.79 -2.55
C ALA A 633 18.15 11.26 -3.49
N ASP A 634 18.77 12.41 -3.17
CA ASP A 634 19.77 13.08 -4.03
C ASP A 634 20.94 12.15 -4.39
N ASP A 635 21.34 11.26 -3.48
CA ASP A 635 22.41 10.28 -3.67
C ASP A 635 22.15 9.30 -4.82
N TYR A 636 20.88 9.04 -5.16
CA TYR A 636 20.49 8.07 -6.19
C TYR A 636 20.16 8.69 -7.55
N VAL A 637 20.17 10.03 -7.66
CA VAL A 637 19.80 10.74 -8.91
C VAL A 637 20.67 10.30 -10.08
N GLY A 638 21.98 10.21 -9.89
CA GLY A 638 22.92 9.77 -10.94
C GLY A 638 22.66 8.34 -11.41
N ALA A 639 22.39 7.43 -10.47
CA ALA A 639 22.09 6.03 -10.80
C ALA A 639 20.76 5.92 -11.58
N VAL A 640 19.73 6.65 -11.17
CA VAL A 640 18.41 6.68 -11.83
C VAL A 640 18.54 7.24 -13.26
N MET A 641 19.24 8.36 -13.44
CA MET A 641 19.44 8.96 -14.77
C MET A 641 20.18 8.00 -15.73
N SER A 642 21.21 7.33 -15.22
CA SER A 642 21.98 6.32 -16.00
C SER A 642 21.11 5.12 -16.38
N ASP A 643 20.31 4.61 -15.45
CA ASP A 643 19.41 3.49 -15.69
C ASP A 643 18.32 3.85 -16.71
N LEU A 644 17.67 5.01 -16.57
CA LEU A 644 16.67 5.49 -17.54
C LEU A 644 17.24 5.65 -18.93
N SER A 645 18.47 6.15 -19.05
CA SER A 645 19.16 6.25 -20.34
C SER A 645 19.43 4.88 -20.95
N SER A 646 19.76 3.87 -20.14
CA SER A 646 19.96 2.50 -20.61
C SER A 646 18.68 1.84 -21.12
N ARG A 647 17.50 2.34 -20.69
CA ARG A 647 16.16 1.90 -21.11
C ARG A 647 15.62 2.66 -22.33
N ARG A 648 16.47 3.17 -23.16
CA ARG A 648 16.10 4.02 -24.30
C ARG A 648 15.33 5.28 -23.86
N GLY A 649 15.45 5.65 -22.58
CA GLY A 649 14.80 6.82 -22.01
C GLY A 649 15.50 8.11 -22.37
N ARG A 650 14.72 9.16 -22.52
CA ARG A 650 15.21 10.53 -22.70
C ARG A 650 14.96 11.31 -21.41
N VAL A 651 16.02 11.55 -20.63
CA VAL A 651 15.93 12.38 -19.43
C VAL A 651 15.65 13.82 -19.83
N LEU A 652 14.57 14.39 -19.30
CA LEU A 652 14.14 15.78 -19.58
C LEU A 652 14.77 16.78 -18.62
N GLY A 653 14.98 16.38 -17.37
CA GLY A 653 15.56 17.23 -16.34
C GLY A 653 15.38 16.66 -14.94
N THR A 654 15.90 17.42 -13.97
CA THR A 654 15.80 17.11 -12.55
C THR A 654 15.28 18.34 -11.81
N GLU A 655 14.46 18.13 -10.80
CA GLU A 655 13.85 19.17 -9.98
C GLU A 655 14.00 18.83 -8.50
N PRO A 656 14.78 19.58 -7.71
CA PRO A 656 14.86 19.40 -6.27
C PRO A 656 13.51 19.70 -5.61
N VAL A 657 12.99 18.76 -4.82
CA VAL A 657 11.70 18.93 -4.11
C VAL A 657 11.87 19.19 -2.61
N GLY A 658 13.10 19.42 -2.17
CA GLY A 658 13.45 19.65 -0.77
C GLY A 658 13.70 18.35 0.03
N LYS A 659 14.14 18.50 1.26
CA LYS A 659 14.45 17.40 2.19
C LYS A 659 15.43 16.34 1.62
N GLY A 660 16.41 16.77 0.81
CA GLY A 660 17.39 15.86 0.20
C GLY A 660 16.78 14.91 -0.85
N ARG A 661 15.69 15.31 -1.51
CA ARG A 661 15.03 14.54 -2.56
C ARG A 661 14.93 15.33 -3.87
N THR A 662 15.03 14.61 -4.97
CA THR A 662 14.98 15.16 -6.33
C THR A 662 14.00 14.35 -7.18
N LEU A 663 13.23 15.04 -8.00
CA LEU A 663 12.36 14.48 -9.02
C LEU A 663 13.12 14.42 -10.34
N VAL A 664 13.24 13.24 -10.93
CA VAL A 664 13.84 13.01 -12.25
C VAL A 664 12.72 12.77 -13.25
N LYS A 665 12.62 13.61 -14.29
CA LYS A 665 11.62 13.47 -15.37
C LYS A 665 12.27 12.90 -16.61
N ALA A 666 11.61 11.90 -17.22
CA ALA A 666 12.07 11.26 -18.44
C ALA A 666 10.92 10.74 -19.29
N GLU A 667 11.14 10.65 -20.61
CA GLU A 667 10.28 9.93 -21.54
C GLU A 667 10.87 8.55 -21.79
N VAL A 668 10.11 7.49 -21.55
CA VAL A 668 10.61 6.11 -21.64
C VAL A 668 9.58 5.21 -22.34
N PRO A 669 9.99 4.34 -23.29
CA PRO A 669 9.08 3.36 -23.88
C PRO A 669 8.52 2.40 -22.82
N GLN A 670 7.23 2.11 -22.89
CA GLN A 670 6.55 1.22 -21.95
C GLN A 670 7.16 -0.18 -21.92
N LEU A 671 7.70 -0.66 -23.03
CA LEU A 671 8.38 -1.96 -23.11
C LEU A 671 9.60 -2.07 -22.18
N GLU A 672 10.24 -0.94 -21.85
CA GLU A 672 11.45 -0.90 -21.04
C GLU A 672 11.19 -0.74 -19.54
N ILE A 673 9.95 -0.44 -19.16
CA ILE A 673 9.58 -0.14 -17.76
C ILE A 673 8.59 -1.11 -17.13
N THR A 674 8.35 -2.26 -17.76
CA THR A 674 7.42 -3.29 -17.26
C THR A 674 7.81 -3.82 -15.87
N ARG A 675 9.09 -3.81 -15.53
CA ARG A 675 9.63 -4.22 -14.22
C ARG A 675 10.37 -3.10 -13.48
N TYR A 676 10.22 -1.88 -13.92
CA TYR A 676 10.99 -0.75 -13.39
C TYR A 676 10.79 -0.53 -11.88
N ALA A 677 9.60 -0.84 -11.35
CA ALA A 677 9.33 -0.75 -9.91
C ALA A 677 10.31 -1.58 -9.06
N ILE A 678 10.72 -2.76 -9.55
CA ILE A 678 11.67 -3.63 -8.85
C ILE A 678 13.08 -3.04 -8.93
N ASP A 679 13.48 -2.62 -10.13
CA ASP A 679 14.82 -2.09 -10.37
C ASP A 679 15.04 -0.78 -9.63
N LEU A 680 14.04 0.11 -9.61
CA LEU A 680 14.09 1.36 -8.86
C LEU A 680 14.22 1.11 -7.35
N ARG A 681 13.47 0.16 -6.80
CA ARG A 681 13.60 -0.20 -5.38
C ARG A 681 14.99 -0.72 -5.05
N SER A 682 15.56 -1.55 -5.92
CA SER A 682 16.93 -2.05 -5.75
C SER A 682 17.95 -0.92 -5.74
N MET A 683 17.85 0.03 -6.68
CA MET A 683 18.76 1.17 -6.78
C MET A 683 18.64 2.17 -5.63
N SER A 684 17.41 2.36 -5.12
CA SER A 684 17.09 3.39 -4.12
C SER A 684 16.91 2.83 -2.70
N HIS A 685 17.35 1.59 -2.46
CA HIS A 685 17.16 0.90 -1.17
C HIS A 685 15.71 0.98 -0.64
N GLY A 686 14.74 0.82 -1.56
CA GLY A 686 13.32 0.78 -1.25
C GLY A 686 12.62 2.14 -1.12
N THR A 687 13.31 3.26 -1.27
CA THR A 687 12.75 4.61 -1.04
C THR A 687 12.26 5.31 -2.30
N GLY A 688 12.71 4.87 -3.48
CA GLY A 688 12.31 5.47 -4.76
C GLY A 688 10.88 5.15 -5.13
N THR A 689 10.17 6.15 -5.62
CA THR A 689 8.83 6.02 -6.19
C THR A 689 8.79 6.70 -7.56
N PHE A 690 7.82 6.32 -8.39
CA PHE A 690 7.61 7.01 -9.65
C PHE A 690 6.13 7.06 -10.01
N THR A 691 5.79 8.05 -10.83
CA THR A 691 4.51 8.14 -11.52
C THR A 691 4.75 8.02 -13.02
N ARG A 692 3.74 7.58 -13.75
CA ARG A 692 3.82 7.44 -15.20
C ARG A 692 2.53 7.93 -15.84
N THR A 693 2.67 8.58 -16.99
CA THR A 693 1.54 9.06 -17.79
C THR A 693 1.82 8.77 -19.25
N PHE A 694 0.85 8.17 -19.95
CA PHE A 694 0.97 7.96 -21.38
C PHE A 694 1.16 9.29 -22.12
N LEU A 695 2.15 9.36 -23.00
CA LEU A 695 2.49 10.57 -23.73
C LEU A 695 2.11 10.46 -25.22
N ARG A 696 2.67 9.48 -25.93
CA ARG A 696 2.46 9.28 -27.37
C ARG A 696 2.94 7.91 -27.84
N TYR A 697 2.64 7.60 -29.10
CA TYR A 697 3.25 6.47 -29.79
C TYR A 697 4.46 6.92 -30.62
N GLU A 698 5.51 6.10 -30.65
CA GLU A 698 6.72 6.31 -31.46
C GLU A 698 7.10 5.05 -32.21
N PRO A 699 7.80 5.15 -33.35
CA PRO A 699 8.25 3.99 -34.11
C PRO A 699 9.11 3.04 -33.27
N LEU A 700 8.73 1.76 -33.25
CA LEU A 700 9.51 0.70 -32.62
C LEU A 700 10.78 0.43 -33.44
N PRO A 701 11.97 0.35 -32.82
CA PRO A 701 13.19 0.01 -33.54
C PRO A 701 13.08 -1.31 -34.30
N PRO A 702 13.59 -1.42 -35.55
CA PRO A 702 13.40 -2.60 -36.41
C PRO A 702 13.87 -3.92 -35.79
N ASN A 703 14.94 -3.89 -34.99
CA ASN A 703 15.46 -5.05 -34.29
C ASN A 703 14.52 -5.57 -33.19
N LEU A 704 13.70 -4.72 -32.62
CA LEU A 704 12.66 -5.10 -31.65
C LEU A 704 11.37 -5.49 -32.36
N ALA A 705 11.01 -4.80 -33.44
CA ALA A 705 9.84 -5.12 -34.25
C ALA A 705 9.89 -6.57 -34.78
N SER A 706 11.04 -7.04 -35.24
CA SER A 706 11.23 -8.41 -35.71
C SER A 706 11.03 -9.47 -34.60
N LYS A 707 11.33 -9.15 -33.36
CA LYS A 707 11.12 -10.07 -32.23
C LYS A 707 9.64 -10.16 -31.83
N VAL A 708 8.94 -9.05 -31.89
CA VAL A 708 7.48 -9.01 -31.59
C VAL A 708 6.69 -9.79 -32.62
N THR A 709 6.98 -9.60 -33.88
CA THR A 709 6.28 -10.32 -34.98
C THR A 709 6.63 -11.81 -35.08
N ALA A 710 7.74 -12.26 -34.48
CA ALA A 710 8.10 -13.66 -34.43
C ALA A 710 7.46 -14.45 -33.26
N ASN A 711 6.96 -13.74 -32.26
CA ASN A 711 6.36 -14.34 -31.07
C ASN A 711 4.80 -14.37 -31.11
N ASP A 712 4.18 -13.73 -32.09
CA ASP A 712 2.74 -13.79 -32.37
C ASP A 712 2.44 -14.85 -33.45
#